data_ac04ab22f4055815ac30191b0f7b3237
#
_entry.id   ac04ab22f4055815ac30191b0f7b3237
#
_cell.length_a   1.000
_cell.length_b   1.000
_cell.length_c   1.000
_cell.angle_alpha   90.00
_cell.angle_beta   90.00
_cell.angle_gamma   90.00
#
_symmetry.space_group_name_H-M   'P 1'
#
loop_
_entity.id
_entity.type
_entity.pdbx_description
1 polymer ?
#
loop_
_entity_poly.entity_id
_entity_poly.type
_entity_poly.pdbx_seq_one_letter_code
_entity_poly.pdbx_strand_id
1 'polypeptide(L)'
;MSKFNKELFKNSVLYNVKTLYRKTMDEATPQQIFQAVSYAIKDAIIDHWLNSQREYEEQDPKMVYYMSMEFLMGRALGNNIINLQAYKPVQEALEELGVDINMVEDQEPDAALGNGGLGRLAACFLDSLATLGYPAYGCGIRYRYGMFKQQIRDGFQVEVPDNWLVDSNPFELRRPEYTKEVKFGGYVSVHMDENGRNVFSQEGYQSVMAVPFDLPVVGYGNGIVNTLRIWDAEAVNCFQLDSFDKGDYHKAVEQENLARNIVEVLYPNDNHYAGKELRLKQQYFFISASVQEAVAKYMRTHDDVRKFHEKVTFQLNDTHPTVAVAELMRILMDEYYLTWDEAWEVTTKTCAYTNHTIMAEALEKWPIELFSRLLPRVYQIVEEINRRFIIEIERKYPGNHDKVRKMAIIYDGQVKMAHLAIAAGYSVNGVARLHTEILKNQELKDFYEMMPEKFNNKTNGITQRRFLLHGNPLLADWVTDHVGADWITDLPAINKLKVYADDEKAQQEFMNIKYQNKVRLANYILEHNGIEVDPRSIFDVQVKRLHEYKRQLLNILHVMYLYNEIKEHPEMDFYPRTFIFGAKAAAGYRTAKLTIKLINSVADVINNDTSINGKLKVVFIENYRVSNAELIFAAADVSEQISTASKEASGTGNMKFMLNGALTIGTMDGANVEIVEEVGEENAFIFGLSSDEVINYENHGGYNPMEVFNNDPDIRKVLMQLVNGTYSYDTELFRSLYNSLLNTQETDVADRYFILKDFKSYAEAQKRVEAAYRDEKGWAKSAILNVACSGKFTSDRTIQQYVDEIWHLDKVVIPEKRAEQTLKEVTVSNRKMK
;
A
#
# COMPACT_ATOMS: atom_id res chain seq x y z
N MET A 1 -9.52 7.17 30.29
CA MET A 1 -8.10 7.31 29.91
C MET A 1 -7.37 8.25 30.84
N SER A 2 -6.18 7.89 31.35
CA SER A 2 -5.32 8.87 32.02
C SER A 2 -4.92 9.94 30.99
N LYS A 3 -5.12 11.23 31.32
CA LYS A 3 -4.68 12.32 30.46
C LYS A 3 -3.17 12.22 30.25
N PHE A 4 -2.70 12.40 29.02
CA PHE A 4 -1.28 12.48 28.68
C PHE A 4 -0.57 13.49 29.60
N ASN A 5 0.51 13.08 30.25
CA ASN A 5 1.21 13.91 31.21
C ASN A 5 2.36 14.69 30.53
N LYS A 6 2.13 15.97 30.26
CA LYS A 6 3.08 16.88 29.63
C LYS A 6 4.42 16.98 30.38
N GLU A 7 4.40 17.11 31.70
CA GLU A 7 5.64 17.25 32.47
C GLU A 7 6.46 15.97 32.52
N LEU A 8 5.80 14.82 32.60
CA LEU A 8 6.47 13.52 32.51
C LEU A 8 7.12 13.33 31.14
N PHE A 9 6.41 13.68 30.09
CA PHE A 9 6.93 13.64 28.72
C PHE A 9 8.16 14.56 28.55
N LYS A 10 8.07 15.81 28.99
CA LYS A 10 9.18 16.79 28.91
C LYS A 10 10.43 16.27 29.63
N ASN A 11 10.24 15.74 30.83
CA ASN A 11 11.34 15.15 31.60
C ASN A 11 11.94 13.93 30.94
N SER A 12 11.10 13.08 30.30
CA SER A 12 11.57 11.93 29.51
C SER A 12 12.42 12.36 28.31
N VAL A 13 12.00 13.41 27.58
CA VAL A 13 12.79 13.95 26.47
C VAL A 13 14.18 14.42 26.95
N LEU A 14 14.22 15.23 28.01
CA LEU A 14 15.48 15.70 28.58
C LEU A 14 16.37 14.55 29.05
N TYR A 15 15.78 13.57 29.71
CA TYR A 15 16.48 12.38 30.18
C TYR A 15 17.05 11.58 28.99
N ASN A 16 16.28 11.37 27.93
CA ASN A 16 16.72 10.65 26.74
C ASN A 16 17.85 11.37 26.00
N VAL A 17 17.79 12.69 25.83
CA VAL A 17 18.89 13.47 25.24
C VAL A 17 20.18 13.29 26.04
N LYS A 18 20.08 13.38 27.36
CA LYS A 18 21.21 13.22 28.28
C LYS A 18 21.80 11.80 28.20
N THR A 19 20.96 10.78 28.29
CA THR A 19 21.42 9.39 28.49
C THR A 19 21.81 8.71 27.20
N LEU A 20 21.12 8.98 26.09
CA LEU A 20 21.44 8.39 24.80
C LEU A 20 22.63 9.09 24.12
N TYR A 21 22.74 10.43 24.28
CA TYR A 21 23.72 11.22 23.53
C TYR A 21 24.72 11.97 24.38
N ARG A 22 24.57 11.96 25.72
CA ARG A 22 25.44 12.70 26.65
C ARG A 22 25.50 14.19 26.29
N LYS A 23 24.35 14.78 25.98
CA LYS A 23 24.20 16.19 25.59
C LYS A 23 23.08 16.89 26.34
N THR A 24 23.10 18.21 26.28
CA THR A 24 21.95 19.06 26.62
C THR A 24 21.08 19.28 25.38
N MET A 25 19.88 19.87 25.56
CA MET A 25 18.99 20.19 24.42
C MET A 25 19.65 21.13 23.40
N ASP A 26 20.40 22.13 23.89
CA ASP A 26 21.08 23.12 23.03
C ASP A 26 22.22 22.53 22.21
N GLU A 27 22.77 21.39 22.64
CA GLU A 27 23.88 20.70 21.97
C GLU A 27 23.40 19.59 21.05
N ALA A 28 22.15 19.13 21.25
CA ALA A 28 21.59 18.01 20.50
C ALA A 28 21.26 18.40 19.05
N THR A 29 21.57 17.50 18.11
CA THR A 29 21.15 17.69 16.73
C THR A 29 19.64 17.46 16.58
N PRO A 30 18.99 18.02 15.52
CA PRO A 30 17.58 17.76 15.26
C PRO A 30 17.23 16.27 15.23
N GLN A 31 18.08 15.41 14.63
CA GLN A 31 17.91 13.96 14.60
C GLN A 31 17.96 13.33 15.99
N GLN A 32 18.86 13.79 16.85
CA GLN A 32 18.95 13.31 18.24
C GLN A 32 17.73 13.71 19.07
N ILE A 33 17.21 14.91 18.83
CA ILE A 33 15.95 15.39 19.46
C ILE A 33 14.78 14.52 18.99
N PHE A 34 14.68 14.24 17.70
CA PHE A 34 13.67 13.33 17.16
C PHE A 34 13.70 11.95 17.84
N GLN A 35 14.88 11.35 17.97
CA GLN A 35 15.03 10.07 18.66
C GLN A 35 14.58 10.16 20.13
N ALA A 36 15.01 11.18 20.85
CA ALA A 36 14.66 11.38 22.25
C ALA A 36 13.16 11.59 22.47
N VAL A 37 12.51 12.37 21.59
CA VAL A 37 11.05 12.59 21.58
C VAL A 37 10.32 11.28 21.26
N SER A 38 10.78 10.53 20.28
CA SER A 38 10.17 9.26 19.88
C SER A 38 10.22 8.22 20.99
N TYR A 39 11.34 8.11 21.70
CA TYR A 39 11.43 7.24 22.89
C TYR A 39 10.48 7.69 24.02
N ALA A 40 10.33 9.00 24.25
CA ALA A 40 9.40 9.51 25.25
C ALA A 40 7.93 9.22 24.87
N ILE A 41 7.58 9.29 23.60
CA ILE A 41 6.25 8.88 23.10
C ILE A 41 6.07 7.37 23.22
N LYS A 42 7.09 6.58 22.91
CA LYS A 42 7.06 5.12 23.05
C LYS A 42 6.82 4.71 24.51
N ASP A 43 7.39 5.40 25.49
CA ASP A 43 7.14 5.14 26.90
C ASP A 43 5.64 5.26 27.23
N ALA A 44 4.95 6.26 26.68
CA ALA A 44 3.50 6.43 26.85
C ALA A 44 2.68 5.32 26.12
N ILE A 45 3.20 4.81 25.00
CA ILE A 45 2.55 3.73 24.23
C ILE A 45 2.67 2.38 24.97
N ILE A 46 3.82 2.10 25.57
CA ILE A 46 4.13 0.79 26.17
C ILE A 46 3.09 0.36 27.20
N ASP A 47 2.63 1.27 28.06
CA ASP A 47 1.62 0.95 29.07
C ASP A 47 0.30 0.51 28.45
N HIS A 48 -0.14 1.20 27.39
CA HIS A 48 -1.33 0.82 26.62
C HIS A 48 -1.13 -0.50 25.88
N TRP A 49 0.06 -0.73 25.34
CA TRP A 49 0.39 -1.96 24.62
C TRP A 49 0.36 -3.18 25.54
N LEU A 50 0.96 -3.07 26.72
CA LEU A 50 0.91 -4.10 27.76
C LEU A 50 -0.54 -4.38 28.21
N ASN A 51 -1.33 -3.32 28.41
CA ASN A 51 -2.74 -3.48 28.80
C ASN A 51 -3.55 -4.19 27.70
N SER A 52 -3.35 -3.82 26.44
CA SER A 52 -3.99 -4.50 25.31
C SER A 52 -3.61 -5.98 25.25
N GLN A 53 -2.33 -6.32 25.43
CA GLN A 53 -1.86 -7.70 25.44
C GLN A 53 -2.51 -8.50 26.57
N ARG A 54 -2.58 -7.97 27.78
CA ARG A 54 -3.20 -8.62 28.94
C ARG A 54 -4.70 -8.86 28.72
N GLU A 55 -5.41 -7.87 28.18
CA GLU A 55 -6.84 -8.01 27.86
C GLU A 55 -7.07 -9.09 26.81
N TYR A 56 -6.21 -9.19 25.78
CA TYR A 56 -6.29 -10.24 24.78
C TYR A 56 -6.00 -11.63 25.34
N GLU A 57 -5.09 -11.73 26.33
CA GLU A 57 -4.81 -13.00 27.02
C GLU A 57 -5.96 -13.42 27.95
N GLU A 58 -6.61 -12.46 28.63
CA GLU A 58 -7.70 -12.74 29.58
C GLU A 58 -9.05 -12.98 28.91
N GLN A 59 -9.39 -12.20 27.87
CA GLN A 59 -10.66 -12.33 27.16
C GLN A 59 -10.63 -13.40 26.08
N ASP A 60 -9.45 -13.83 25.66
CA ASP A 60 -9.21 -14.83 24.62
C ASP A 60 -10.08 -14.57 23.34
N PRO A 61 -10.06 -13.35 22.77
CA PRO A 61 -10.84 -13.04 21.60
C PRO A 61 -10.26 -13.71 20.35
N LYS A 62 -11.10 -13.90 19.33
CA LYS A 62 -10.61 -14.25 18.00
C LYS A 62 -9.75 -13.13 17.43
N MET A 63 -8.60 -13.47 16.85
CA MET A 63 -7.64 -12.52 16.27
C MET A 63 -7.52 -12.67 14.77
N VAL A 64 -7.39 -11.55 14.07
CA VAL A 64 -7.00 -11.54 12.66
C VAL A 64 -5.49 -11.31 12.55
N TYR A 65 -4.85 -12.10 11.69
CA TYR A 65 -3.49 -11.93 11.24
C TYR A 65 -3.54 -11.42 9.80
N TYR A 66 -3.27 -10.14 9.62
CA TYR A 66 -3.25 -9.52 8.30
C TYR A 66 -1.88 -9.71 7.68
N MET A 67 -1.79 -10.63 6.71
CA MET A 67 -0.54 -11.06 6.09
C MET A 67 -0.33 -10.28 4.80
N SER A 68 0.72 -9.49 4.74
CA SER A 68 1.04 -8.66 3.58
C SER A 68 2.53 -8.61 3.30
N MET A 69 2.88 -8.66 2.02
CA MET A 69 4.25 -8.46 1.55
C MET A 69 4.75 -7.04 1.82
N GLU A 70 3.86 -6.08 1.98
CA GLU A 70 4.19 -4.69 2.21
C GLU A 70 3.24 -3.99 3.19
N PHE A 71 3.81 -3.07 3.97
CA PHE A 71 3.09 -2.15 4.86
C PHE A 71 3.64 -0.74 4.68
N LEU A 72 2.96 0.09 3.91
CA LEU A 72 3.39 1.46 3.64
C LEU A 72 2.95 2.39 4.78
N MET A 73 3.65 2.29 5.92
CA MET A 73 3.28 2.96 7.17
C MET A 73 3.49 4.48 7.13
N GLY A 74 4.48 4.96 6.38
CA GLY A 74 4.91 6.34 6.47
C GLY A 74 5.63 6.66 7.79
N ARG A 75 5.65 7.92 8.17
CA ARG A 75 6.19 8.38 9.46
C ARG A 75 5.26 8.00 10.61
N ALA A 76 5.84 7.58 11.72
CA ALA A 76 5.09 7.07 12.87
C ALA A 76 4.85 8.11 13.97
N LEU A 77 5.79 9.03 14.22
CA LEU A 77 5.76 9.92 15.37
C LEU A 77 4.47 10.76 15.44
N GLY A 78 4.17 11.52 14.40
CA GLY A 78 3.00 12.40 14.37
C GLY A 78 1.69 11.62 14.46
N ASN A 79 1.59 10.47 13.77
CA ASN A 79 0.42 9.61 13.84
C ASN A 79 0.20 9.03 15.26
N ASN A 80 1.27 8.61 15.92
CA ASN A 80 1.20 8.10 17.29
C ASN A 80 0.77 9.19 18.28
N ILE A 81 1.33 10.39 18.14
CA ILE A 81 0.96 11.55 18.97
C ILE A 81 -0.54 11.86 18.82
N ILE A 82 -1.05 11.89 17.59
CA ILE A 82 -2.47 12.15 17.30
C ILE A 82 -3.36 11.07 17.90
N ASN A 83 -3.03 9.79 17.67
CA ASN A 83 -3.84 8.67 18.15
C ASN A 83 -3.82 8.54 19.69
N LEU A 84 -2.76 8.99 20.35
CA LEU A 84 -2.73 9.18 21.82
C LEU A 84 -3.54 10.40 22.30
N GLN A 85 -4.09 11.21 21.38
CA GLN A 85 -4.73 12.51 21.68
C GLN A 85 -3.79 13.47 22.45
N ALA A 86 -2.51 13.42 22.14
CA ALA A 86 -1.43 14.12 22.86
C ALA A 86 -0.80 15.26 22.06
N TYR A 87 -1.33 15.64 20.89
CA TYR A 87 -0.66 16.60 19.99
C TYR A 87 -0.40 17.94 20.68
N LYS A 88 -1.43 18.54 21.26
CA LYS A 88 -1.30 19.85 21.92
C LYS A 88 -0.34 19.83 23.14
N PRO A 89 -0.47 18.91 24.11
CA PRO A 89 0.49 18.86 25.22
C PRO A 89 1.92 18.53 24.78
N VAL A 90 2.13 17.74 23.71
CA VAL A 90 3.47 17.48 23.15
C VAL A 90 4.03 18.75 22.50
N GLN A 91 3.24 19.44 21.68
CA GLN A 91 3.62 20.71 21.07
C GLN A 91 4.04 21.74 22.12
N GLU A 92 3.20 21.97 23.13
CA GLU A 92 3.50 22.90 24.23
C GLU A 92 4.78 22.53 24.98
N ALA A 93 4.99 21.24 25.28
CA ALA A 93 6.20 20.77 25.94
C ALA A 93 7.47 21.01 25.11
N LEU A 94 7.40 20.80 23.80
CA LEU A 94 8.52 21.05 22.88
C LEU A 94 8.80 22.55 22.73
N GLU A 95 7.76 23.39 22.64
CA GLU A 95 7.89 24.85 22.61
C GLU A 95 8.58 25.38 23.89
N GLU A 96 8.23 24.83 25.06
CA GLU A 96 8.91 25.15 26.33
C GLU A 96 10.39 24.72 26.32
N LEU A 97 10.76 23.73 25.52
CA LEU A 97 12.15 23.30 25.32
C LEU A 97 12.85 24.04 24.15
N GLY A 98 12.17 25.02 23.53
CA GLY A 98 12.70 25.77 22.39
C GLY A 98 12.72 24.99 21.07
N VAL A 99 11.87 23.97 20.91
CA VAL A 99 11.83 23.06 19.77
C VAL A 99 10.49 23.14 19.04
N ASP A 100 10.54 23.25 17.71
CA ASP A 100 9.36 23.15 16.86
C ASP A 100 9.03 21.67 16.57
N ILE A 101 7.79 21.26 16.82
CA ILE A 101 7.30 19.90 16.55
C ILE A 101 7.45 19.52 15.08
N ASN A 102 7.24 20.45 14.15
CA ASN A 102 7.37 20.18 12.72
C ASN A 102 8.83 19.84 12.36
N MET A 103 9.78 20.56 12.94
CA MET A 103 11.20 20.28 12.75
C MET A 103 11.54 18.86 13.25
N VAL A 104 10.92 18.41 14.34
CA VAL A 104 11.13 17.06 14.89
C VAL A 104 10.53 16.00 13.97
N GLU A 105 9.29 16.19 13.52
CA GLU A 105 8.62 15.25 12.62
C GLU A 105 9.36 15.10 11.27
N ASP A 106 9.95 16.20 10.77
CA ASP A 106 10.69 16.21 9.51
C ASP A 106 12.01 15.41 9.54
N GLN A 107 12.51 15.06 10.71
CA GLN A 107 13.69 14.22 10.86
C GLN A 107 13.39 12.73 10.63
N GLU A 108 12.12 12.31 10.76
CA GLU A 108 11.75 10.91 10.62
C GLU A 108 11.76 10.48 9.15
N PRO A 109 12.54 9.43 8.80
CA PRO A 109 12.41 8.83 7.47
C PRO A 109 11.09 8.06 7.36
N ASP A 110 10.49 8.04 6.18
CA ASP A 110 9.39 7.11 5.91
C ASP A 110 9.91 5.66 6.06
N ALA A 111 9.15 4.81 6.74
CA ALA A 111 9.49 3.39 6.81
C ALA A 111 9.41 2.75 5.42
N ALA A 112 10.52 2.22 4.93
CA ALA A 112 10.63 1.65 3.58
C ALA A 112 10.06 0.21 3.50
N LEU A 113 8.89 -0.01 4.12
CA LEU A 113 8.22 -1.31 4.22
C LEU A 113 7.11 -1.52 3.19
N GLY A 114 6.95 -0.61 2.25
CA GLY A 114 5.89 -0.67 1.24
C GLY A 114 6.19 0.17 0.01
N ASN A 115 5.37 -0.01 -1.02
CA ASN A 115 5.56 0.61 -2.32
C ASN A 115 4.36 1.44 -2.78
N GLY A 116 3.14 0.91 -2.69
CA GLY A 116 1.97 1.52 -3.30
C GLY A 116 0.66 1.27 -2.57
N GLY A 117 -0.42 1.19 -3.35
CA GLY A 117 -1.78 1.09 -2.84
C GLY A 117 -2.03 -0.10 -1.93
N LEU A 118 -1.50 -1.27 -2.26
CA LEU A 118 -1.64 -2.50 -1.46
C LEU A 118 -1.03 -2.34 -0.06
N GLY A 119 0.19 -1.80 0.01
CA GLY A 119 0.89 -1.56 1.29
C GLY A 119 0.25 -0.44 2.11
N ARG A 120 -0.23 0.62 1.45
CA ARG A 120 -0.92 1.69 2.19
C ARG A 120 -2.28 1.24 2.71
N LEU A 121 -2.99 0.41 1.95
CA LEU A 121 -4.24 -0.20 2.41
C LEU A 121 -4.02 -1.03 3.69
N ALA A 122 -2.99 -1.88 3.68
CA ALA A 122 -2.60 -2.67 4.86
C ALA A 122 -2.34 -1.77 6.09
N ALA A 123 -1.62 -0.66 5.91
CA ALA A 123 -1.37 0.31 6.97
C ALA A 123 -2.65 1.00 7.47
N CYS A 124 -3.56 1.40 6.57
CA CYS A 124 -4.87 1.97 6.94
C CYS A 124 -5.73 0.95 7.71
N PHE A 125 -5.70 -0.31 7.30
CA PHE A 125 -6.46 -1.37 7.98
C PHE A 125 -5.95 -1.63 9.39
N LEU A 126 -4.65 -1.59 9.62
CA LEU A 126 -4.10 -1.70 10.99
C LEU A 126 -4.55 -0.54 11.88
N ASP A 127 -4.53 0.68 11.37
CA ASP A 127 -5.03 1.87 12.09
C ASP A 127 -6.52 1.71 12.45
N SER A 128 -7.34 1.28 11.50
CA SER A 128 -8.78 1.07 11.72
C SER A 128 -9.08 -0.08 12.68
N LEU A 129 -8.36 -1.20 12.59
CA LEU A 129 -8.52 -2.32 13.52
C LEU A 129 -8.25 -1.89 14.97
N ALA A 130 -7.16 -1.15 15.20
CA ALA A 130 -6.82 -0.64 16.52
C ALA A 130 -7.86 0.39 17.01
N THR A 131 -8.26 1.33 16.16
CA THR A 131 -9.22 2.39 16.50
C THR A 131 -10.61 1.83 16.80
N LEU A 132 -11.04 0.80 16.08
CA LEU A 132 -12.32 0.13 16.31
C LEU A 132 -12.29 -0.87 17.49
N GLY A 133 -11.11 -1.16 18.03
CA GLY A 133 -10.94 -2.06 19.17
C GLY A 133 -10.92 -3.55 18.82
N TYR A 134 -10.53 -3.92 17.60
CA TYR A 134 -10.43 -5.31 17.16
C TYR A 134 -9.00 -5.84 17.32
N PRO A 135 -8.84 -7.05 17.92
CA PRO A 135 -7.54 -7.68 18.09
C PRO A 135 -6.94 -8.09 16.75
N ALA A 136 -5.73 -7.63 16.47
CA ALA A 136 -5.08 -7.89 15.20
C ALA A 136 -3.55 -7.91 15.30
N TYR A 137 -2.94 -8.69 14.43
CA TYR A 137 -1.52 -8.63 14.06
C TYR A 137 -1.39 -8.26 12.58
N GLY A 138 -0.48 -7.33 12.25
CA GLY A 138 0.10 -7.26 10.91
C GLY A 138 1.31 -8.18 10.85
N CYS A 139 1.49 -8.91 9.74
CA CYS A 139 2.62 -9.81 9.54
C CYS A 139 3.31 -9.50 8.22
N GLY A 140 4.60 -9.16 8.26
CA GLY A 140 5.38 -8.78 7.08
C GLY A 140 6.88 -8.99 7.26
N ILE A 141 7.66 -8.37 6.39
CA ILE A 141 9.13 -8.44 6.38
C ILE A 141 9.71 -7.10 6.84
N ARG A 142 10.77 -7.17 7.65
CA ARG A 142 11.57 -6.01 8.03
C ARG A 142 12.62 -5.74 6.96
N TYR A 143 12.21 -5.08 5.88
CA TYR A 143 13.15 -4.73 4.82
C TYR A 143 14.19 -3.72 5.30
N ARG A 144 15.45 -3.96 4.98
CA ARG A 144 16.57 -3.07 5.35
C ARG A 144 16.61 -1.82 4.48
N TYR A 145 16.34 -1.98 3.18
CA TYR A 145 16.32 -0.92 2.18
C TYR A 145 14.92 -0.76 1.56
N GLY A 146 14.07 -1.77 1.70
CA GLY A 146 12.69 -1.79 1.24
C GLY A 146 12.53 -1.47 -0.23
N MET A 147 11.61 -0.55 -0.53
CA MET A 147 11.49 0.04 -1.86
C MET A 147 12.60 1.09 -2.05
N PHE A 148 13.24 1.10 -3.20
CA PHE A 148 14.31 2.02 -3.52
C PHE A 148 13.90 3.49 -3.32
N LYS A 149 14.87 4.34 -3.00
CA LYS A 149 14.76 5.79 -3.11
C LYS A 149 14.95 6.18 -4.58
N GLN A 150 14.02 6.95 -5.12
CA GLN A 150 14.10 7.44 -6.49
C GLN A 150 14.92 8.73 -6.55
N GLN A 151 15.88 8.78 -7.46
CA GLN A 151 16.53 9.99 -7.90
C GLN A 151 16.22 10.22 -9.38
N ILE A 152 16.14 11.48 -9.78
CA ILE A 152 16.02 11.85 -11.18
C ILE A 152 17.36 12.44 -11.63
N ARG A 153 18.00 11.79 -12.60
CA ARG A 153 19.26 12.27 -13.22
C ARG A 153 19.08 12.37 -14.72
N ASP A 154 19.31 13.55 -15.26
CA ASP A 154 19.07 13.84 -16.68
C ASP A 154 17.66 13.43 -17.13
N GLY A 155 16.67 13.59 -16.26
CA GLY A 155 15.26 13.22 -16.49
C GLY A 155 14.95 11.74 -16.33
N PHE A 156 15.95 10.86 -16.12
CA PHE A 156 15.75 9.44 -15.93
C PHE A 156 15.59 9.08 -14.45
N GLN A 157 14.75 8.08 -14.17
CA GLN A 157 14.74 7.46 -12.86
C GLN A 157 16.01 6.67 -12.61
N VAL A 158 16.64 6.93 -11.47
CA VAL A 158 17.77 6.15 -10.93
C VAL A 158 17.34 5.61 -9.57
N GLU A 159 17.48 4.30 -9.38
CA GLU A 159 17.19 3.62 -8.13
C GLU A 159 18.41 3.62 -7.23
N VAL A 160 18.27 4.09 -6.00
CA VAL A 160 19.32 4.02 -4.97
C VAL A 160 18.75 3.39 -3.70
N PRO A 161 19.61 2.74 -2.87
CA PRO A 161 19.13 2.17 -1.61
C PRO A 161 18.50 3.22 -0.70
N ASP A 162 17.37 2.90 -0.09
CA ASP A 162 16.77 3.72 0.96
C ASP A 162 17.21 3.22 2.33
N ASN A 163 18.28 3.79 2.86
CA ASN A 163 18.84 3.39 4.15
C ASN A 163 18.06 4.02 5.32
N TRP A 164 16.78 3.71 5.43
CA TRP A 164 15.87 4.28 6.41
C TRP A 164 16.16 3.85 7.86
N LEU A 165 16.94 2.79 8.06
CA LEU A 165 17.32 2.26 9.38
C LEU A 165 18.72 2.71 9.85
N VAL A 166 19.33 3.69 9.16
CA VAL A 166 20.70 4.13 9.49
C VAL A 166 20.87 4.57 10.95
N ASP A 167 19.89 5.26 11.48
CA ASP A 167 19.84 5.71 12.88
C ASP A 167 18.93 4.84 13.78
N SER A 168 18.59 3.63 13.30
CA SER A 168 17.61 2.71 13.89
C SER A 168 16.19 3.30 13.98
N ASN A 169 15.21 2.42 14.21
CA ASN A 169 13.81 2.83 14.40
C ASN A 169 13.47 2.86 15.89
N PRO A 170 13.18 4.03 16.50
CA PRO A 170 12.92 4.13 17.93
C PRO A 170 11.66 3.37 18.38
N PHE A 171 10.71 3.13 17.48
CA PHE A 171 9.44 2.48 17.81
C PHE A 171 9.48 0.95 17.79
N GLU A 172 10.48 0.34 17.13
CA GLU A 172 10.55 -1.12 17.05
C GLU A 172 11.10 -1.77 18.33
N LEU A 173 10.63 -2.99 18.61
CA LEU A 173 11.11 -3.85 19.68
C LEU A 173 11.54 -5.20 19.10
N ARG A 174 12.82 -5.53 19.21
CA ARG A 174 13.34 -6.86 18.82
C ARG A 174 12.88 -7.89 19.84
N ARG A 175 12.28 -9.00 19.35
CA ARG A 175 11.65 -10.04 20.18
C ARG A 175 12.31 -11.42 19.91
N PRO A 176 13.57 -11.61 20.29
CA PRO A 176 14.32 -12.84 19.99
C PRO A 176 13.71 -14.11 20.61
N GLU A 177 12.91 -13.96 21.67
CA GLU A 177 12.19 -15.07 22.32
C GLU A 177 11.11 -15.72 21.44
N TYR A 178 10.74 -15.07 20.32
CA TYR A 178 9.78 -15.60 19.34
C TYR A 178 10.45 -16.00 18.02
N THR A 179 11.77 -16.14 18.01
CA THR A 179 12.52 -16.57 16.81
C THR A 179 12.02 -17.90 16.29
N LYS A 180 11.89 -18.01 14.96
CA LYS A 180 11.46 -19.23 14.26
C LYS A 180 12.49 -19.64 13.22
N GLU A 181 12.70 -20.95 13.09
CA GLU A 181 13.49 -21.53 12.02
C GLU A 181 12.65 -21.67 10.75
N VAL A 182 13.17 -21.21 9.61
CA VAL A 182 12.58 -21.38 8.29
C VAL A 182 13.54 -22.18 7.42
N LYS A 183 13.02 -23.24 6.77
CA LYS A 183 13.82 -24.22 6.01
C LYS A 183 13.59 -24.05 4.51
N PHE A 184 14.68 -24.03 3.76
CA PHE A 184 14.65 -23.96 2.29
C PHE A 184 15.44 -25.11 1.66
N GLY A 185 14.92 -25.65 0.57
CA GLY A 185 15.59 -26.68 -0.22
C GLY A 185 15.66 -28.05 0.47
N GLY A 186 16.64 -28.85 0.10
CA GLY A 186 16.76 -30.21 0.57
C GLY A 186 15.78 -31.16 -0.11
N TYR A 187 15.42 -32.23 0.60
CA TYR A 187 14.49 -33.25 0.14
C TYR A 187 13.65 -33.76 1.30
N VAL A 188 12.54 -34.42 1.00
CA VAL A 188 11.64 -34.99 2.00
C VAL A 188 11.94 -36.49 2.16
N SER A 189 12.23 -36.93 3.39
CA SER A 189 12.26 -38.33 3.78
C SER A 189 10.96 -38.70 4.50
N VAL A 190 10.53 -39.95 4.36
CA VAL A 190 9.35 -40.48 5.00
C VAL A 190 9.73 -41.75 5.75
N HIS A 191 9.42 -41.81 7.03
CA HIS A 191 9.59 -43.00 7.80
C HIS A 191 8.33 -43.28 8.62
N MET A 192 8.16 -44.55 9.04
CA MET A 192 7.03 -44.94 9.88
C MET A 192 7.44 -44.83 11.34
N ASP A 193 6.63 -44.20 12.18
CA ASP A 193 6.84 -44.14 13.61
C ASP A 193 6.42 -45.44 14.31
N GLU A 194 6.64 -45.57 15.61
CA GLU A 194 6.26 -46.71 16.43
C GLU A 194 4.73 -46.98 16.45
N ASN A 195 3.93 -45.98 16.11
CA ASN A 195 2.47 -46.04 16.02
C ASN A 195 1.96 -46.36 14.61
N GLY A 196 2.88 -46.62 13.64
CA GLY A 196 2.51 -46.92 12.26
C GLY A 196 2.10 -45.69 11.44
N ARG A 197 2.47 -44.48 11.88
CA ARG A 197 2.18 -43.24 11.17
C ARG A 197 3.37 -42.81 10.30
N ASN A 198 3.07 -42.27 9.11
CA ASN A 198 4.09 -41.66 8.26
C ASN A 198 4.56 -40.35 8.90
N VAL A 199 5.83 -40.25 9.15
CA VAL A 199 6.51 -39.04 9.62
C VAL A 199 7.31 -38.46 8.44
N PHE A 200 7.06 -37.21 8.13
CA PHE A 200 7.74 -36.48 7.05
C PHE A 200 8.83 -35.61 7.65
N SER A 201 10.05 -35.75 7.16
CA SER A 201 11.21 -34.98 7.59
C SER A 201 11.86 -34.32 6.40
N GLN A 202 12.16 -33.05 6.51
CA GLN A 202 12.96 -32.33 5.50
C GLN A 202 14.42 -32.43 5.88
N GLU A 203 15.24 -32.89 4.94
CA GLU A 203 16.67 -33.13 5.15
C GLU A 203 17.51 -32.39 4.11
N GLY A 204 18.77 -32.07 4.46
CA GLY A 204 19.68 -31.36 3.55
C GLY A 204 19.24 -29.92 3.23
N TYR A 205 18.42 -29.36 4.11
CA TYR A 205 17.89 -28.00 3.95
C TYR A 205 18.86 -26.92 4.43
N GLN A 206 18.63 -25.69 3.97
CA GLN A 206 19.26 -24.47 4.49
C GLN A 206 18.33 -23.84 5.52
N SER A 207 18.85 -23.59 6.72
CA SER A 207 18.13 -22.87 7.79
C SER A 207 18.35 -21.37 7.73
N VAL A 208 17.27 -20.62 7.91
CA VAL A 208 17.30 -19.18 8.18
C VAL A 208 16.48 -18.92 9.45
N MET A 209 17.04 -18.13 10.37
CA MET A 209 16.35 -17.76 11.59
C MET A 209 15.55 -16.49 11.34
N ALA A 210 14.25 -16.57 11.50
CA ALA A 210 13.33 -15.42 11.44
C ALA A 210 13.20 -14.81 12.85
N VAL A 211 13.69 -13.58 13.00
CA VAL A 211 13.66 -12.85 14.28
C VAL A 211 12.66 -11.72 14.18
N PRO A 212 11.60 -11.68 15.01
CA PRO A 212 10.58 -10.66 14.88
C PRO A 212 10.95 -9.35 15.56
N PHE A 213 10.50 -8.27 14.92
CA PHE A 213 10.48 -6.92 15.44
C PHE A 213 9.03 -6.45 15.52
N ASP A 214 8.61 -5.98 16.69
CA ASP A 214 7.25 -5.52 16.93
C ASP A 214 7.19 -3.99 16.86
N LEU A 215 6.23 -3.47 16.09
CA LEU A 215 5.89 -2.06 15.97
C LEU A 215 4.50 -1.82 16.56
N PRO A 216 4.29 -0.77 17.37
CA PRO A 216 2.98 -0.48 17.92
C PRO A 216 2.05 0.11 16.86
N VAL A 217 0.81 -0.30 16.87
CA VAL A 217 -0.29 0.28 16.09
C VAL A 217 -1.30 0.86 17.07
N VAL A 218 -1.26 2.16 17.27
CA VAL A 218 -2.02 2.86 18.29
C VAL A 218 -3.42 3.20 17.78
N GLY A 219 -4.46 2.78 18.51
CA GLY A 219 -5.83 3.18 18.25
C GLY A 219 -6.12 4.61 18.72
N TYR A 220 -7.02 5.30 18.01
CA TYR A 220 -7.35 6.70 18.34
C TYR A 220 -8.17 6.78 19.62
N GLY A 221 -7.54 7.28 20.67
CA GLY A 221 -8.18 7.67 21.93
C GLY A 221 -8.85 6.54 22.74
N ASN A 222 -8.60 5.25 22.42
CA ASN A 222 -9.29 4.12 23.06
C ASN A 222 -8.39 3.25 23.97
N GLY A 223 -7.09 3.54 24.02
CA GLY A 223 -6.12 2.76 24.82
C GLY A 223 -5.72 1.41 24.21
N ILE A 224 -6.22 1.07 23.03
CA ILE A 224 -5.83 -0.14 22.28
C ILE A 224 -4.52 0.12 21.55
N VAL A 225 -3.60 -0.84 21.64
CA VAL A 225 -2.39 -0.89 20.82
C VAL A 225 -2.24 -2.32 20.27
N ASN A 226 -2.41 -2.46 18.96
CA ASN A 226 -2.13 -3.68 18.23
C ASN A 226 -0.66 -3.75 17.80
N THR A 227 -0.25 -4.85 17.21
CA THR A 227 1.14 -5.13 16.83
C THR A 227 1.26 -5.33 15.33
N LEU A 228 2.20 -4.61 14.71
CA LEU A 228 2.77 -4.98 13.41
C LEU A 228 4.06 -5.76 13.70
N ARG A 229 4.05 -7.06 13.40
CA ARG A 229 5.21 -7.95 13.55
C ARG A 229 5.89 -8.15 12.22
N ILE A 230 7.11 -7.68 12.12
CA ILE A 230 7.94 -7.80 10.92
C ILE A 230 9.17 -8.63 11.20
N TRP A 231 9.54 -9.50 10.25
CA TRP A 231 10.56 -10.51 10.44
C TRP A 231 11.88 -10.08 9.78
N ASP A 232 12.96 -10.09 10.56
CA ASP A 232 14.34 -9.99 10.06
C ASP A 232 14.93 -11.39 9.90
N ALA A 233 15.92 -11.56 9.02
CA ALA A 233 16.57 -12.82 8.73
C ALA A 233 18.00 -12.84 9.27
N GLU A 234 18.31 -13.86 10.07
CA GLU A 234 19.63 -14.10 10.63
C GLU A 234 20.11 -15.50 10.26
N ALA A 235 21.42 -15.69 10.06
CA ALA A 235 21.99 -17.00 9.85
C ALA A 235 22.10 -17.77 11.19
N VAL A 236 22.01 -19.09 11.12
CA VAL A 236 22.28 -19.95 12.30
C VAL A 236 23.72 -19.75 12.78
N ASN A 237 24.66 -19.69 11.83
CA ASN A 237 26.06 -19.40 12.09
C ASN A 237 26.44 -18.08 11.37
N CYS A 238 26.33 -16.97 12.07
CA CYS A 238 26.58 -15.65 11.52
C CYS A 238 28.02 -15.43 11.06
N PHE A 239 28.97 -16.11 11.69
CA PHE A 239 30.37 -15.90 11.41
C PHE A 239 31.18 -17.22 11.54
N GLN A 240 31.89 -17.60 10.48
CA GLN A 240 32.74 -18.79 10.45
C GLN A 240 34.19 -18.41 10.77
N LEU A 241 34.56 -18.48 12.03
CA LEU A 241 35.87 -18.10 12.52
C LEU A 241 37.02 -18.87 11.82
N ASP A 242 36.83 -20.18 11.60
CA ASP A 242 37.84 -21.00 10.90
C ASP A 242 38.12 -20.55 9.47
N SER A 243 37.11 -20.07 8.75
CA SER A 243 37.27 -19.52 7.41
C SER A 243 37.99 -18.17 7.46
N PHE A 244 37.60 -17.33 8.43
CA PHE A 244 38.24 -16.03 8.66
C PHE A 244 39.73 -16.17 8.97
N ASP A 245 40.09 -17.08 9.88
CA ASP A 245 41.48 -17.34 10.28
C ASP A 245 42.34 -17.88 9.14
N LYS A 246 41.74 -18.54 8.14
CA LYS A 246 42.38 -18.98 6.91
C LYS A 246 42.48 -17.92 5.83
N GLY A 247 41.99 -16.69 6.10
CA GLY A 247 41.98 -15.58 5.15
C GLY A 247 40.83 -15.61 4.13
N ASP A 248 39.86 -16.53 4.26
CA ASP A 248 38.68 -16.60 3.42
C ASP A 248 37.54 -15.75 4.04
N TYR A 249 37.69 -14.44 3.96
CA TYR A 249 36.78 -13.47 4.56
C TYR A 249 35.38 -13.50 3.94
N HIS A 250 35.26 -13.82 2.65
CA HIS A 250 33.97 -13.94 1.99
C HIS A 250 33.19 -15.15 2.50
N LYS A 251 33.84 -16.29 2.62
CA LYS A 251 33.24 -17.51 3.15
C LYS A 251 32.86 -17.37 4.63
N ALA A 252 33.64 -16.61 5.38
CA ALA A 252 33.37 -16.35 6.79
C ALA A 252 31.98 -15.70 7.06
N VAL A 253 31.44 -14.92 6.12
CA VAL A 253 30.17 -14.22 6.21
C VAL A 253 29.12 -14.68 5.18
N GLU A 254 29.40 -15.75 4.44
CA GLU A 254 28.54 -16.21 3.34
C GLU A 254 27.11 -16.52 3.80
N GLN A 255 26.96 -17.28 4.88
CA GLN A 255 25.64 -17.64 5.41
C GLN A 255 24.85 -16.43 5.91
N GLU A 256 25.53 -15.50 6.55
CA GLU A 256 24.93 -14.22 6.96
C GLU A 256 24.43 -13.43 5.75
N ASN A 257 25.22 -13.32 4.70
CA ASN A 257 24.83 -12.61 3.47
C ASN A 257 23.64 -13.28 2.78
N LEU A 258 23.61 -14.60 2.71
CA LEU A 258 22.49 -15.35 2.12
C LEU A 258 21.18 -15.15 2.90
N ALA A 259 21.25 -15.14 4.22
CA ALA A 259 20.08 -14.83 5.05
C ALA A 259 19.62 -13.37 4.85
N ARG A 260 20.56 -12.43 4.89
CA ARG A 260 20.27 -10.98 4.71
C ARG A 260 19.60 -10.66 3.38
N ASN A 261 19.99 -11.32 2.29
CA ASN A 261 19.41 -11.10 0.97
C ASN A 261 17.88 -11.20 0.97
N ILE A 262 17.31 -12.05 1.82
CA ILE A 262 15.85 -12.26 1.91
C ILE A 262 15.13 -10.98 2.35
N VAL A 263 15.73 -10.17 3.20
CA VAL A 263 15.11 -9.00 3.83
C VAL A 263 15.68 -7.65 3.38
N GLU A 264 16.47 -7.60 2.31
CA GLU A 264 17.09 -6.34 1.89
C GLU A 264 16.13 -5.47 1.08
N VAL A 265 15.51 -6.01 0.04
CA VAL A 265 14.76 -5.25 -0.97
C VAL A 265 13.35 -5.80 -1.14
N LEU A 266 12.37 -4.91 -1.12
CA LEU A 266 10.98 -5.20 -1.49
C LEU A 266 10.87 -5.30 -3.02
N TYR A 267 10.26 -6.36 -3.52
CA TYR A 267 10.10 -6.64 -4.96
C TYR A 267 11.42 -6.61 -5.74
N PRO A 268 12.37 -7.50 -5.42
CA PRO A 268 13.59 -7.61 -6.21
C PRO A 268 13.26 -7.89 -7.68
N ASN A 269 14.13 -7.42 -8.58
CA ASN A 269 13.98 -7.63 -10.02
C ASN A 269 13.90 -9.13 -10.35
N ASP A 270 12.78 -9.56 -10.93
CA ASP A 270 12.45 -10.95 -11.26
C ASP A 270 12.51 -11.26 -12.76
N ASN A 271 13.17 -10.42 -13.55
CA ASN A 271 13.46 -10.68 -14.95
C ASN A 271 14.45 -11.86 -15.17
N HIS A 272 15.04 -12.34 -14.08
CA HIS A 272 15.97 -13.48 -14.08
C HIS A 272 15.58 -14.51 -12.99
N TYR A 273 16.06 -15.74 -13.15
CA TYR A 273 15.72 -16.86 -12.27
C TYR A 273 16.03 -16.60 -10.79
N ALA A 274 17.22 -16.06 -10.48
CA ALA A 274 17.63 -15.77 -9.11
C ALA A 274 16.68 -14.75 -8.41
N GLY A 275 16.15 -13.78 -9.13
CA GLY A 275 15.18 -12.83 -8.60
C GLY A 275 13.82 -13.48 -8.32
N LYS A 276 13.37 -14.38 -9.19
CA LYS A 276 12.15 -15.17 -8.95
C LYS A 276 12.29 -16.06 -7.71
N GLU A 277 13.43 -16.74 -7.60
CA GLU A 277 13.75 -17.56 -6.41
C GLU A 277 13.76 -16.73 -5.13
N LEU A 278 14.38 -15.55 -5.16
CA LEU A 278 14.42 -14.66 -4.00
C LEU A 278 13.03 -14.18 -3.59
N ARG A 279 12.15 -13.84 -4.54
CA ARG A 279 10.77 -13.47 -4.24
C ARG A 279 9.98 -14.60 -3.60
N LEU A 280 10.13 -15.82 -4.05
CA LEU A 280 9.49 -16.98 -3.42
C LEU A 280 10.05 -17.25 -2.02
N LYS A 281 11.37 -17.09 -1.84
CA LYS A 281 12.00 -17.15 -0.50
C LYS A 281 11.41 -16.12 0.46
N GLN A 282 11.25 -14.89 0.02
CA GLN A 282 10.65 -13.81 0.83
C GLN A 282 9.26 -14.18 1.30
N GLN A 283 8.41 -14.66 0.39
CA GLN A 283 7.02 -15.05 0.71
C GLN A 283 7.00 -16.18 1.74
N TYR A 284 7.71 -17.25 1.50
CA TYR A 284 7.74 -18.38 2.44
C TYR A 284 8.38 -18.01 3.78
N PHE A 285 9.43 -17.18 3.76
CA PHE A 285 10.13 -16.75 4.97
C PHE A 285 9.18 -16.10 5.99
N PHE A 286 8.48 -15.01 5.61
CA PHE A 286 7.63 -14.33 6.58
C PHE A 286 6.35 -15.10 6.89
N ILE A 287 5.84 -15.86 5.94
CA ILE A 287 4.63 -16.66 6.13
C ILE A 287 4.90 -17.85 7.05
N SER A 288 5.97 -18.60 6.83
CA SER A 288 6.32 -19.72 7.70
C SER A 288 6.54 -19.24 9.14
N ALA A 289 7.31 -18.17 9.34
CA ALA A 289 7.53 -17.58 10.65
C ALA A 289 6.23 -17.11 11.31
N SER A 290 5.36 -16.43 10.58
CA SER A 290 4.09 -15.91 11.10
C SER A 290 3.11 -17.03 11.46
N VAL A 291 2.97 -18.04 10.61
CA VAL A 291 2.07 -19.18 10.86
C VAL A 291 2.57 -20.02 12.04
N GLN A 292 3.87 -20.31 12.09
CA GLN A 292 4.49 -21.02 13.23
C GLN A 292 4.19 -20.30 14.54
N GLU A 293 4.40 -18.97 14.59
CA GLU A 293 4.16 -18.21 15.83
C GLU A 293 2.67 -18.09 16.18
N ALA A 294 1.80 -17.95 15.19
CA ALA A 294 0.35 -17.92 15.43
C ALA A 294 -0.14 -19.24 16.07
N VAL A 295 0.31 -20.38 15.54
CA VAL A 295 -0.03 -21.71 16.12
C VAL A 295 0.60 -21.87 17.50
N ALA A 296 1.89 -21.51 17.67
CA ALA A 296 2.57 -21.59 18.96
C ALA A 296 1.90 -20.71 20.02
N LYS A 297 1.49 -19.50 19.67
CA LYS A 297 0.76 -18.59 20.56
C LYS A 297 -0.57 -19.19 20.98
N TYR A 298 -1.34 -19.71 20.04
CA TYR A 298 -2.61 -20.37 20.33
C TYR A 298 -2.42 -21.56 21.30
N MET A 299 -1.43 -22.41 21.04
CA MET A 299 -1.17 -23.61 21.85
C MET A 299 -0.59 -23.34 23.26
N ARG A 300 -0.24 -22.06 23.58
CA ARG A 300 0.15 -21.71 24.98
C ARG A 300 -1.04 -21.73 25.93
N THR A 301 -2.24 -21.49 25.42
CA THR A 301 -3.48 -21.35 26.22
C THR A 301 -4.57 -22.37 25.86
N HIS A 302 -4.40 -23.10 24.76
CA HIS A 302 -5.34 -24.08 24.26
C HIS A 302 -4.65 -25.45 24.08
N ASP A 303 -5.40 -26.51 24.20
CA ASP A 303 -4.91 -27.91 24.13
C ASP A 303 -5.32 -28.65 22.86
N ASP A 304 -6.23 -28.08 22.04
CA ASP A 304 -6.74 -28.71 20.82
C ASP A 304 -6.53 -27.82 19.59
N VAL A 305 -5.55 -28.16 18.78
CA VAL A 305 -5.24 -27.42 17.55
C VAL A 305 -6.33 -27.51 16.48
N ARG A 306 -7.26 -28.50 16.57
CA ARG A 306 -8.40 -28.62 15.65
C ARG A 306 -9.37 -27.43 15.75
N LYS A 307 -9.35 -26.72 16.88
CA LYS A 307 -10.16 -25.52 17.13
C LYS A 307 -9.43 -24.20 16.81
N PHE A 308 -8.25 -24.27 16.20
CA PHE A 308 -7.44 -23.08 15.87
C PHE A 308 -8.22 -22.02 15.09
N HIS A 309 -9.03 -22.42 14.12
CA HIS A 309 -9.86 -21.54 13.31
C HIS A 309 -10.95 -20.78 14.09
N GLU A 310 -11.31 -21.24 15.28
CA GLU A 310 -12.29 -20.52 16.13
C GLU A 310 -11.67 -19.25 16.75
N LYS A 311 -10.35 -19.21 16.89
CA LYS A 311 -9.60 -18.14 17.53
C LYS A 311 -8.66 -17.37 16.60
N VAL A 312 -8.41 -17.88 15.40
CA VAL A 312 -7.45 -17.29 14.45
C VAL A 312 -8.04 -17.26 13.04
N THR A 313 -7.88 -16.14 12.37
CA THR A 313 -8.11 -16.04 10.94
C THR A 313 -6.92 -15.36 10.27
N PHE A 314 -6.51 -15.88 9.10
CA PHE A 314 -5.46 -15.32 8.25
C PHE A 314 -6.10 -14.61 7.08
N GLN A 315 -5.90 -13.30 6.97
CA GLN A 315 -6.30 -12.56 5.77
C GLN A 315 -5.09 -12.44 4.84
N LEU A 316 -5.20 -13.06 3.67
CA LEU A 316 -4.17 -13.06 2.64
C LEU A 316 -4.34 -11.82 1.77
N ASN A 317 -3.44 -10.86 1.92
CA ASN A 317 -3.45 -9.62 1.15
C ASN A 317 -2.78 -9.84 -0.21
N ASP A 318 -3.56 -10.05 -1.26
CA ASP A 318 -3.18 -10.59 -2.55
C ASP A 318 -2.68 -12.05 -2.48
N THR A 319 -2.00 -12.53 -3.52
CA THR A 319 -1.49 -13.92 -3.60
C THR A 319 -0.15 -14.11 -2.91
N HIS A 320 0.54 -13.04 -2.54
CA HIS A 320 1.87 -13.11 -1.93
C HIS A 320 1.93 -14.00 -0.68
N PRO A 321 0.92 -14.00 0.21
CA PRO A 321 0.94 -14.87 1.39
C PRO A 321 0.28 -16.23 1.20
N THR A 322 -0.06 -16.64 -0.01
CA THR A 322 -0.88 -17.85 -0.25
C THR A 322 -0.20 -19.16 0.20
N VAL A 323 1.13 -19.20 0.27
CA VAL A 323 1.84 -20.36 0.83
C VAL A 323 1.42 -20.67 2.28
N ALA A 324 0.75 -19.75 2.96
CA ALA A 324 0.17 -19.96 4.30
C ALA A 324 -0.78 -21.16 4.35
N VAL A 325 -1.50 -21.42 3.26
CA VAL A 325 -2.40 -22.59 3.15
C VAL A 325 -1.61 -23.88 3.33
N ALA A 326 -0.58 -24.08 2.55
CA ALA A 326 0.24 -25.31 2.61
C ALA A 326 1.12 -25.36 3.87
N GLU A 327 1.60 -24.22 4.34
CA GLU A 327 2.40 -24.15 5.58
C GLU A 327 1.57 -24.51 6.82
N LEU A 328 0.34 -24.02 6.91
CA LEU A 328 -0.57 -24.41 7.98
C LEU A 328 -0.89 -25.91 7.91
N MET A 329 -1.18 -26.43 6.72
CA MET A 329 -1.34 -27.88 6.53
C MET A 329 -0.12 -28.67 7.02
N ARG A 330 1.09 -28.23 6.64
CA ARG A 330 2.34 -28.86 7.05
C ARG A 330 2.45 -28.91 8.58
N ILE A 331 2.26 -27.79 9.25
CA ILE A 331 2.35 -27.71 10.71
C ILE A 331 1.32 -28.63 11.36
N LEU A 332 0.06 -28.58 10.93
CA LEU A 332 -1.01 -29.38 11.50
C LEU A 332 -0.78 -30.90 11.31
N MET A 333 -0.28 -31.30 10.14
CA MET A 333 -0.04 -32.73 9.85
C MET A 333 1.29 -33.25 10.41
N ASP A 334 2.39 -32.50 10.18
CA ASP A 334 3.74 -33.00 10.46
C ASP A 334 4.16 -32.76 11.91
N GLU A 335 3.66 -31.69 12.55
CA GLU A 335 4.03 -31.33 13.94
C GLU A 335 2.95 -31.73 14.98
N TYR A 336 1.65 -31.60 14.57
CA TYR A 336 0.51 -31.96 15.47
C TYR A 336 -0.18 -33.24 15.08
N TYR A 337 0.28 -33.94 14.04
CA TYR A 337 -0.19 -35.25 13.63
C TYR A 337 -1.69 -35.36 13.31
N LEU A 338 -2.30 -34.30 12.84
CA LEU A 338 -3.66 -34.34 12.32
C LEU A 338 -3.70 -35.15 11.01
N THR A 339 -4.82 -35.81 10.77
CA THR A 339 -5.11 -36.37 9.45
C THR A 339 -5.25 -35.28 8.43
N TRP A 340 -5.15 -35.62 7.14
CA TRP A 340 -5.35 -34.64 6.05
C TRP A 340 -6.71 -33.94 6.19
N ASP A 341 -7.78 -34.68 6.43
CA ASP A 341 -9.12 -34.14 6.46
C ASP A 341 -9.33 -33.20 7.66
N GLU A 342 -8.78 -33.51 8.82
CA GLU A 342 -8.79 -32.64 10.00
C GLU A 342 -7.99 -31.34 9.72
N ALA A 343 -6.77 -31.47 9.18
CA ALA A 343 -5.92 -30.33 8.84
C ALA A 343 -6.54 -29.44 7.77
N TRP A 344 -7.17 -30.05 6.76
CA TRP A 344 -7.86 -29.32 5.69
C TRP A 344 -9.07 -28.55 6.20
N GLU A 345 -9.87 -29.16 7.09
CA GLU A 345 -10.99 -28.48 7.74
C GLU A 345 -10.55 -27.23 8.51
N VAL A 346 -9.50 -27.34 9.31
CA VAL A 346 -8.93 -26.20 10.05
C VAL A 346 -8.42 -25.13 9.09
N THR A 347 -7.63 -25.52 8.08
CA THR A 347 -7.00 -24.60 7.13
C THR A 347 -8.03 -23.84 6.31
N THR A 348 -9.05 -24.52 5.79
CA THR A 348 -10.11 -23.89 4.97
C THR A 348 -11.07 -23.02 5.76
N LYS A 349 -11.06 -23.10 7.09
CA LYS A 349 -11.80 -22.19 7.98
C LYS A 349 -10.94 -21.07 8.55
N THR A 350 -9.63 -21.10 8.29
CA THR A 350 -8.67 -20.11 8.80
C THR A 350 -8.27 -19.07 7.76
N CYS A 351 -8.13 -19.45 6.49
CA CYS A 351 -7.61 -18.59 5.43
C CYS A 351 -8.71 -17.90 4.62
N ALA A 352 -8.60 -16.60 4.47
CA ALA A 352 -9.42 -15.78 3.57
C ALA A 352 -8.52 -14.97 2.63
N TYR A 353 -8.96 -14.73 1.41
CA TYR A 353 -8.17 -14.14 0.33
C TYR A 353 -8.82 -12.88 -0.22
N THR A 354 -8.03 -11.82 -0.34
CA THR A 354 -8.38 -10.59 -1.05
C THR A 354 -7.61 -10.51 -2.37
N ASN A 355 -8.32 -10.40 -3.49
CA ASN A 355 -7.72 -10.15 -4.81
C ASN A 355 -7.57 -8.64 -5.03
N HIS A 356 -6.39 -8.20 -5.49
CA HIS A 356 -6.08 -6.80 -5.80
C HIS A 356 -5.78 -6.54 -7.27
N THR A 357 -5.89 -7.54 -8.14
CA THR A 357 -5.58 -7.40 -9.56
C THR A 357 -6.71 -7.88 -10.45
N ILE A 358 -6.87 -7.23 -11.61
CA ILE A 358 -7.81 -7.65 -12.65
C ILE A 358 -7.07 -8.36 -13.78
N MET A 359 -5.82 -7.97 -14.04
CA MET A 359 -5.08 -8.48 -15.19
C MET A 359 -4.65 -9.93 -14.99
N ALA A 360 -5.14 -10.85 -15.82
CA ALA A 360 -4.83 -12.28 -15.73
C ALA A 360 -3.33 -12.58 -15.79
N GLU A 361 -2.57 -11.83 -16.60
CA GLU A 361 -1.12 -11.95 -16.69
C GLU A 361 -0.37 -11.53 -15.40
N ALA A 362 -1.00 -10.73 -14.55
CA ALA A 362 -0.44 -10.31 -13.27
C ALA A 362 -0.75 -11.28 -12.13
N LEU A 363 -1.60 -12.30 -12.36
CA LEU A 363 -1.83 -13.37 -11.39
C LEU A 363 -0.56 -14.21 -11.22
N GLU A 364 -0.12 -14.33 -9.97
CA GLU A 364 1.16 -14.95 -9.63
C GLU A 364 1.18 -16.45 -9.88
N LYS A 365 2.23 -16.91 -10.53
CA LYS A 365 2.47 -18.33 -10.83
C LYS A 365 3.96 -18.63 -10.76
N TRP A 366 4.28 -19.82 -10.27
CA TRP A 366 5.65 -20.28 -10.06
C TRP A 366 5.94 -21.52 -10.89
N PRO A 367 7.11 -21.60 -11.58
CA PRO A 367 7.53 -22.85 -12.21
C PRO A 367 7.60 -23.98 -11.19
N ILE A 368 7.09 -25.16 -11.54
CA ILE A 368 7.12 -26.35 -10.65
C ILE A 368 8.56 -26.64 -10.20
N GLU A 369 9.53 -26.58 -11.13
CA GLU A 369 10.93 -26.87 -10.81
C GLU A 369 11.45 -25.95 -9.69
N LEU A 370 11.18 -24.64 -9.79
CA LEU A 370 11.59 -23.69 -8.76
C LEU A 370 10.90 -23.97 -7.43
N PHE A 371 9.57 -24.12 -7.45
CA PHE A 371 8.77 -24.27 -6.26
C PHE A 371 9.11 -25.58 -5.53
N SER A 372 9.17 -26.70 -6.25
CA SER A 372 9.45 -28.02 -5.67
C SER A 372 10.88 -28.16 -5.13
N ARG A 373 11.85 -27.53 -5.79
CA ARG A 373 13.23 -27.51 -5.35
C ARG A 373 13.43 -26.66 -4.08
N LEU A 374 12.80 -25.49 -4.05
CA LEU A 374 12.96 -24.56 -2.93
C LEU A 374 12.13 -24.96 -1.70
N LEU A 375 10.94 -25.49 -1.92
CA LEU A 375 9.95 -25.81 -0.88
C LEU A 375 9.41 -27.25 -1.06
N PRO A 376 10.25 -28.29 -0.90
CA PRO A 376 9.90 -29.64 -1.30
C PRO A 376 8.69 -30.20 -0.55
N ARG A 377 8.60 -29.98 0.77
CA ARG A 377 7.46 -30.48 1.57
C ARG A 377 6.18 -29.70 1.28
N VAL A 378 6.28 -28.39 1.18
CA VAL A 378 5.14 -27.50 0.82
C VAL A 378 4.60 -27.88 -0.55
N TYR A 379 5.49 -28.14 -1.52
CA TYR A 379 5.09 -28.56 -2.85
C TYR A 379 4.29 -29.88 -2.85
N GLN A 380 4.72 -30.89 -2.08
CA GLN A 380 3.97 -32.14 -1.95
C GLN A 380 2.54 -31.89 -1.46
N ILE A 381 2.37 -30.97 -0.53
CA ILE A 381 1.06 -30.60 0.01
C ILE A 381 0.22 -29.88 -1.06
N VAL A 382 0.82 -28.93 -1.77
CA VAL A 382 0.13 -28.23 -2.86
C VAL A 382 -0.29 -29.20 -3.97
N GLU A 383 0.56 -30.16 -4.31
CA GLU A 383 0.27 -31.22 -5.30
C GLU A 383 -0.93 -32.06 -4.88
N GLU A 384 -1.02 -32.45 -3.61
CA GLU A 384 -2.16 -33.20 -3.09
C GLU A 384 -3.44 -32.36 -3.01
N ILE A 385 -3.34 -31.07 -2.66
CA ILE A 385 -4.46 -30.14 -2.73
C ILE A 385 -4.98 -30.04 -4.16
N ASN A 386 -4.08 -29.89 -5.12
CA ASN A 386 -4.42 -29.83 -6.54
C ASN A 386 -5.13 -31.11 -7.00
N ARG A 387 -4.59 -32.30 -6.64
CA ARG A 387 -5.19 -33.59 -7.01
C ARG A 387 -6.63 -33.68 -6.49
N ARG A 388 -6.87 -33.34 -5.23
CA ARG A 388 -8.21 -33.37 -4.61
C ARG A 388 -9.14 -32.35 -5.25
N PHE A 389 -8.64 -31.14 -5.51
CA PHE A 389 -9.43 -30.10 -6.16
C PHE A 389 -9.84 -30.45 -7.59
N ILE A 390 -8.96 -31.11 -8.35
CA ILE A 390 -9.32 -31.62 -9.70
C ILE A 390 -10.46 -32.65 -9.60
N ILE A 391 -10.45 -33.55 -8.62
CA ILE A 391 -11.54 -34.52 -8.40
C ILE A 391 -12.86 -33.78 -8.09
N GLU A 392 -12.84 -32.71 -7.33
CA GLU A 392 -14.04 -31.90 -7.07
C GLU A 392 -14.57 -31.24 -8.34
N ILE A 393 -13.67 -30.69 -9.18
CA ILE A 393 -14.03 -30.10 -10.49
C ILE A 393 -14.67 -31.15 -11.39
N GLU A 394 -14.03 -32.32 -11.52
CA GLU A 394 -14.54 -33.43 -12.35
C GLU A 394 -15.88 -33.97 -11.85
N ARG A 395 -16.10 -34.01 -10.53
CA ARG A 395 -17.38 -34.42 -9.93
C ARG A 395 -18.48 -33.41 -10.28
N LYS A 396 -18.18 -32.11 -10.24
CA LYS A 396 -19.16 -31.05 -10.56
C LYS A 396 -19.40 -30.88 -12.07
N TYR A 397 -18.39 -31.11 -12.87
CA TYR A 397 -18.39 -30.95 -14.33
C TYR A 397 -17.85 -32.19 -15.04
N PRO A 398 -18.57 -33.33 -15.00
CA PRO A 398 -18.09 -34.61 -15.56
C PRO A 398 -17.69 -34.49 -17.02
N GLY A 399 -16.49 -34.93 -17.39
CA GLY A 399 -15.97 -34.93 -18.75
C GLY A 399 -15.57 -33.54 -19.31
N ASN A 400 -15.64 -32.49 -18.52
CA ASN A 400 -15.25 -31.14 -18.95
C ASN A 400 -13.77 -30.86 -18.65
N HIS A 401 -12.90 -31.33 -19.54
CA HIS A 401 -11.44 -31.13 -19.42
C HIS A 401 -11.01 -29.66 -19.51
N ASP A 402 -11.80 -28.82 -20.16
CA ASP A 402 -11.52 -27.37 -20.25
C ASP A 402 -11.65 -26.68 -18.88
N LYS A 403 -12.67 -27.05 -18.10
CA LYS A 403 -12.82 -26.59 -16.71
C LYS A 403 -11.63 -27.00 -15.84
N VAL A 404 -11.19 -28.27 -15.95
CA VAL A 404 -10.01 -28.75 -15.23
C VAL A 404 -8.77 -27.93 -15.60
N ARG A 405 -8.51 -27.73 -16.89
CA ARG A 405 -7.38 -26.94 -17.39
C ARG A 405 -7.39 -25.50 -16.86
N LYS A 406 -8.56 -24.86 -16.86
CA LYS A 406 -8.70 -23.45 -16.45
C LYS A 406 -8.61 -23.25 -14.93
N MET A 407 -9.03 -24.23 -14.15
CA MET A 407 -9.19 -24.09 -12.70
C MET A 407 -8.12 -24.82 -11.87
N ALA A 408 -7.39 -25.78 -12.45
CA ALA A 408 -6.36 -26.52 -11.74
C ALA A 408 -5.33 -25.58 -11.10
N ILE A 409 -4.86 -25.94 -9.90
CA ILE A 409 -3.83 -25.19 -9.18
C ILE A 409 -2.47 -25.38 -9.85
N ILE A 410 -2.17 -26.61 -10.24
CA ILE A 410 -0.95 -26.96 -10.99
C ILE A 410 -1.37 -27.37 -12.40
N TYR A 411 -0.92 -26.61 -13.40
CA TYR A 411 -1.14 -26.88 -14.81
C TYR A 411 -0.05 -26.21 -15.67
N ASP A 412 0.29 -26.81 -16.81
CA ASP A 412 1.32 -26.29 -17.74
C ASP A 412 2.67 -25.97 -17.08
N GLY A 413 3.09 -26.82 -16.14
CA GLY A 413 4.37 -26.66 -15.45
C GLY A 413 4.39 -25.49 -14.44
N GLN A 414 3.25 -24.92 -14.09
CA GLN A 414 3.12 -23.77 -13.21
C GLN A 414 2.24 -24.06 -11.99
N VAL A 415 2.61 -23.52 -10.85
CA VAL A 415 1.78 -23.46 -9.63
C VAL A 415 1.07 -22.09 -9.63
N LYS A 416 -0.25 -22.09 -9.70
CA LYS A 416 -1.10 -20.90 -9.81
C LYS A 416 -1.60 -20.50 -8.43
N MET A 417 -1.04 -19.42 -7.87
CA MET A 417 -1.26 -19.05 -6.46
C MET A 417 -2.67 -18.56 -6.19
N ALA A 418 -3.27 -17.79 -7.09
CA ALA A 418 -4.67 -17.37 -6.94
C ALA A 418 -5.63 -18.56 -6.89
N HIS A 419 -5.40 -19.58 -7.71
CA HIS A 419 -6.22 -20.81 -7.72
C HIS A 419 -6.10 -21.57 -6.38
N LEU A 420 -4.90 -21.65 -5.83
CA LEU A 420 -4.68 -22.23 -4.49
C LEU A 420 -5.43 -21.44 -3.41
N ALA A 421 -5.32 -20.11 -3.43
CA ALA A 421 -5.99 -19.24 -2.45
C ALA A 421 -7.52 -19.37 -2.52
N ILE A 422 -8.10 -19.45 -3.72
CA ILE A 422 -9.55 -19.61 -3.92
C ILE A 422 -10.01 -21.00 -3.48
N ALA A 423 -9.28 -22.04 -3.85
CA ALA A 423 -9.64 -23.41 -3.48
C ALA A 423 -9.67 -23.62 -1.94
N ALA A 424 -8.70 -23.05 -1.24
CA ALA A 424 -8.52 -23.22 0.20
C ALA A 424 -9.18 -22.15 1.07
N GLY A 425 -9.42 -20.94 0.53
CA GLY A 425 -10.01 -19.84 1.28
C GLY A 425 -11.50 -19.99 1.54
N TYR A 426 -11.97 -19.58 2.73
CA TYR A 426 -13.42 -19.54 3.01
C TYR A 426 -14.09 -18.28 2.46
N SER A 427 -13.33 -17.27 2.10
CA SER A 427 -13.81 -16.02 1.49
C SER A 427 -12.83 -15.55 0.44
N VAL A 428 -13.36 -15.05 -0.67
CA VAL A 428 -12.65 -14.38 -1.77
C VAL A 428 -13.31 -13.04 -2.01
N ASN A 429 -12.63 -11.94 -1.77
CA ASN A 429 -13.22 -10.63 -2.01
C ASN A 429 -12.42 -9.81 -3.03
N GLY A 430 -13.18 -9.05 -3.83
CA GLY A 430 -12.65 -7.91 -4.56
C GLY A 430 -12.62 -6.65 -3.68
N VAL A 431 -12.09 -5.57 -4.25
CA VAL A 431 -11.76 -4.34 -3.50
C VAL A 431 -12.52 -3.09 -3.95
N ALA A 432 -13.41 -3.24 -4.92
CA ALA A 432 -14.42 -2.28 -5.34
C ALA A 432 -15.56 -3.04 -6.00
N ARG A 433 -16.75 -2.45 -6.06
CA ARG A 433 -17.93 -3.14 -6.61
C ARG A 433 -17.70 -3.57 -8.06
N LEU A 434 -17.23 -2.67 -8.92
CA LEU A 434 -16.94 -3.00 -10.32
C LEU A 434 -15.87 -4.09 -10.44
N HIS A 435 -14.80 -4.01 -9.67
CA HIS A 435 -13.75 -5.03 -9.63
C HIS A 435 -14.32 -6.41 -9.30
N THR A 436 -15.14 -6.49 -8.29
CA THR A 436 -15.75 -7.75 -7.85
C THR A 436 -16.66 -8.34 -8.95
N GLU A 437 -17.43 -7.50 -9.66
CA GLU A 437 -18.26 -7.95 -10.79
C GLU A 437 -17.40 -8.44 -11.97
N ILE A 438 -16.28 -7.80 -12.27
CA ILE A 438 -15.33 -8.26 -13.29
C ILE A 438 -14.71 -9.61 -12.90
N LEU A 439 -14.34 -9.79 -11.64
CA LEU A 439 -13.83 -11.07 -11.14
C LEU A 439 -14.87 -12.19 -11.32
N LYS A 440 -16.12 -11.96 -10.93
CA LYS A 440 -17.22 -12.93 -11.03
C LYS A 440 -17.59 -13.29 -12.47
N ASN A 441 -17.58 -12.31 -13.38
CA ASN A 441 -18.13 -12.48 -14.72
C ASN A 441 -17.07 -12.70 -15.80
N GLN A 442 -15.79 -12.41 -15.52
CA GLN A 442 -14.68 -12.49 -16.46
C GLN A 442 -13.53 -13.35 -15.88
N GLU A 443 -12.66 -12.76 -15.09
CA GLU A 443 -11.36 -13.32 -14.71
C GLU A 443 -11.46 -14.60 -13.88
N LEU A 444 -12.37 -14.69 -12.94
CA LEU A 444 -12.57 -15.83 -12.03
C LEU A 444 -13.96 -16.47 -12.21
N LYS A 445 -14.54 -16.29 -13.38
CA LYS A 445 -15.90 -16.78 -13.68
C LYS A 445 -16.09 -18.26 -13.36
N ASP A 446 -15.15 -19.12 -13.76
CA ASP A 446 -15.26 -20.56 -13.54
C ASP A 446 -15.28 -20.90 -12.04
N PHE A 447 -14.50 -20.18 -11.22
CA PHE A 447 -14.51 -20.34 -9.77
C PHE A 447 -15.79 -19.80 -9.14
N TYR A 448 -16.30 -18.66 -9.62
CA TYR A 448 -17.57 -18.13 -9.14
C TYR A 448 -18.75 -19.04 -9.45
N GLU A 449 -18.80 -19.62 -10.65
CA GLU A 449 -19.81 -20.60 -11.00
C GLU A 449 -19.74 -21.87 -10.12
N MET A 450 -18.55 -22.27 -9.70
CA MET A 450 -18.33 -23.44 -8.86
C MET A 450 -18.63 -23.17 -7.39
N MET A 451 -18.23 -22.01 -6.86
CA MET A 451 -18.24 -21.65 -5.43
C MET A 451 -18.73 -20.22 -5.21
N PRO A 452 -19.97 -19.89 -5.65
CA PRO A 452 -20.47 -18.51 -5.59
C PRO A 452 -20.52 -17.92 -4.18
N GLU A 453 -20.71 -18.75 -3.18
CA GLU A 453 -20.81 -18.38 -1.76
C GLU A 453 -19.53 -17.78 -1.18
N LYS A 454 -18.36 -18.03 -1.80
CA LYS A 454 -17.09 -17.49 -1.35
C LYS A 454 -16.88 -16.02 -1.75
N PHE A 455 -17.51 -15.59 -2.86
CA PHE A 455 -17.24 -14.32 -3.50
C PHE A 455 -18.05 -13.16 -2.92
N ASN A 456 -17.36 -12.11 -2.52
CA ASN A 456 -17.99 -10.90 -2.01
C ASN A 456 -17.14 -9.66 -2.33
N ASN A 457 -17.73 -8.47 -2.11
CA ASN A 457 -17.05 -7.19 -2.29
C ASN A 457 -16.78 -6.52 -0.95
N LYS A 458 -15.57 -6.00 -0.80
CA LYS A 458 -15.20 -5.07 0.27
C LYS A 458 -14.53 -3.85 -0.37
N THR A 459 -15.30 -2.82 -0.65
CA THR A 459 -14.75 -1.58 -1.21
C THR A 459 -13.68 -1.02 -0.28
N ASN A 460 -12.51 -0.73 -0.83
CA ASN A 460 -11.39 -0.17 -0.10
C ASN A 460 -11.76 1.15 0.59
N GLY A 461 -10.95 1.54 1.53
CA GLY A 461 -11.06 2.79 2.25
C GLY A 461 -9.69 3.29 2.70
N ILE A 462 -9.67 4.48 3.24
CA ILE A 462 -8.50 5.18 3.76
C ILE A 462 -8.75 5.62 5.20
N THR A 463 -7.70 5.80 5.99
CA THR A 463 -7.87 6.39 7.33
C THR A 463 -7.88 7.91 7.25
N GLN A 464 -8.97 8.51 7.72
CA GLN A 464 -9.13 9.96 7.83
C GLN A 464 -8.17 10.58 8.86
N ARG A 465 -7.69 9.81 9.82
CA ARG A 465 -6.72 10.25 10.83
C ARG A 465 -5.39 10.62 10.20
N ARG A 466 -4.88 9.81 9.26
CA ARG A 466 -3.67 10.15 8.50
C ARG A 466 -3.94 11.20 7.42
N PHE A 467 -4.97 11.00 6.58
CA PHE A 467 -5.12 11.76 5.33
C PHE A 467 -5.93 13.04 5.44
N LEU A 468 -6.57 13.29 6.58
CA LEU A 468 -7.20 14.59 6.87
C LEU A 468 -6.65 15.18 8.18
N LEU A 469 -6.79 14.50 9.31
CA LEU A 469 -6.43 15.06 10.63
C LEU A 469 -4.94 15.39 10.71
N HIS A 470 -4.06 14.48 10.31
CA HIS A 470 -2.61 14.70 10.28
C HIS A 470 -2.15 15.44 9.01
N GLY A 471 -2.61 15.01 7.84
CA GLY A 471 -2.10 15.48 6.55
C GLY A 471 -2.57 16.88 6.15
N ASN A 472 -3.72 17.34 6.66
CA ASN A 472 -4.31 18.64 6.32
C ASN A 472 -4.94 19.30 7.54
N PRO A 473 -4.13 19.75 8.50
CA PRO A 473 -4.65 20.30 9.76
C PRO A 473 -5.53 21.52 9.55
N LEU A 474 -5.27 22.39 8.57
CA LEU A 474 -6.11 23.55 8.29
C LEU A 474 -7.52 23.14 7.88
N LEU A 475 -7.67 22.15 7.03
CA LEU A 475 -8.98 21.63 6.64
C LEU A 475 -9.64 20.84 7.78
N ALA A 476 -8.87 20.05 8.53
CA ALA A 476 -9.38 19.31 9.68
C ALA A 476 -9.97 20.23 10.75
N ASP A 477 -9.32 21.34 11.05
CA ASP A 477 -9.82 22.36 12.00
C ASP A 477 -11.10 23.00 11.46
N TRP A 478 -11.12 23.40 10.19
CA TRP A 478 -12.31 23.98 9.56
C TRP A 478 -13.50 23.01 9.58
N VAL A 479 -13.27 21.73 9.27
CA VAL A 479 -14.33 20.70 9.36
C VAL A 479 -14.84 20.57 10.78
N THR A 480 -13.94 20.52 11.76
CA THR A 480 -14.29 20.39 13.18
C THR A 480 -15.09 21.60 13.69
N ASP A 481 -14.73 22.79 13.26
CA ASP A 481 -15.45 24.03 13.64
C ASP A 481 -16.87 24.05 13.09
N HIS A 482 -17.12 23.42 11.92
CA HIS A 482 -18.43 23.42 11.27
C HIS A 482 -19.34 22.26 11.68
N VAL A 483 -18.78 21.05 11.89
CA VAL A 483 -19.58 19.83 12.09
C VAL A 483 -19.26 19.06 13.38
N GLY A 484 -18.33 19.56 14.19
CA GLY A 484 -17.83 18.88 15.38
C GLY A 484 -16.73 17.87 15.07
N ALA A 485 -16.18 17.22 16.09
CA ALA A 485 -15.02 16.31 16.00
C ALA A 485 -15.40 14.84 15.75
N ASP A 486 -16.68 14.51 15.66
CA ASP A 486 -17.14 13.12 15.52
C ASP A 486 -16.59 12.41 14.29
N TRP A 487 -16.33 13.17 13.20
CA TRP A 487 -15.80 12.64 11.94
C TRP A 487 -14.46 11.89 12.10
N ILE A 488 -13.71 12.18 13.15
CA ILE A 488 -12.38 11.55 13.36
C ILE A 488 -12.51 10.04 13.54
N THR A 489 -13.57 9.58 14.20
CA THR A 489 -13.88 8.16 14.43
C THR A 489 -15.16 7.68 13.75
N ASP A 490 -15.92 8.60 13.16
CA ASP A 490 -17.14 8.33 12.39
C ASP A 490 -17.18 9.25 11.16
N LEU A 491 -16.39 8.92 10.13
CA LEU A 491 -16.26 9.77 8.95
C LEU A 491 -17.61 10.10 8.26
N PRO A 492 -18.62 9.22 8.23
CA PRO A 492 -19.94 9.59 7.72
C PRO A 492 -20.54 10.87 8.32
N ALA A 493 -20.19 11.25 9.54
CA ALA A 493 -20.60 12.51 10.15
C ALA A 493 -20.18 13.77 9.36
N ILE A 494 -19.15 13.67 8.53
CA ILE A 494 -18.66 14.77 7.67
C ILE A 494 -19.71 15.20 6.63
N ASN A 495 -20.73 14.37 6.37
CA ASN A 495 -21.83 14.68 5.45
C ASN A 495 -22.62 15.93 5.86
N LYS A 496 -22.57 16.30 7.14
CA LYS A 496 -23.16 17.55 7.65
C LYS A 496 -22.62 18.81 6.96
N LEU A 497 -21.44 18.73 6.35
CA LEU A 497 -20.86 19.83 5.56
C LEU A 497 -21.70 20.22 4.34
N LYS A 498 -22.57 19.37 3.85
CA LYS A 498 -23.45 19.68 2.70
C LYS A 498 -24.23 20.97 2.87
N VAL A 499 -24.66 21.30 4.09
CA VAL A 499 -25.42 22.52 4.35
C VAL A 499 -24.63 23.81 4.12
N TYR A 500 -23.29 23.73 4.13
CA TYR A 500 -22.37 24.84 3.90
C TYR A 500 -21.93 24.97 2.43
N ALA A 501 -22.31 24.04 1.56
CA ALA A 501 -21.84 24.02 0.17
C ALA A 501 -22.28 25.28 -0.62
N ASP A 502 -23.43 25.85 -0.31
CA ASP A 502 -23.96 27.10 -0.90
C ASP A 502 -23.71 28.34 -0.04
N ASP A 503 -23.01 28.23 1.10
CA ASP A 503 -22.68 29.36 1.96
C ASP A 503 -21.43 30.08 1.46
N GLU A 504 -21.56 31.34 1.06
CA GLU A 504 -20.46 32.12 0.46
C GLU A 504 -19.25 32.28 1.41
N LYS A 505 -19.50 32.42 2.72
CA LYS A 505 -18.43 32.55 3.70
C LYS A 505 -17.68 31.24 3.84
N ALA A 506 -18.38 30.11 3.95
CA ALA A 506 -17.77 28.78 4.01
C ALA A 506 -16.96 28.48 2.75
N GLN A 507 -17.47 28.85 1.56
CA GLN A 507 -16.76 28.70 0.28
C GLN A 507 -15.45 29.50 0.27
N GLN A 508 -15.46 30.74 0.73
CA GLN A 508 -14.27 31.59 0.80
C GLN A 508 -13.23 31.04 1.79
N GLU A 509 -13.67 30.61 2.97
CA GLU A 509 -12.81 29.99 3.97
C GLU A 509 -12.16 28.71 3.44
N PHE A 510 -12.93 27.85 2.80
CA PHE A 510 -12.47 26.60 2.21
C PHE A 510 -11.42 26.85 1.11
N MET A 511 -11.71 27.75 0.20
CA MET A 511 -10.78 28.08 -0.90
C MET A 511 -9.51 28.78 -0.40
N ASN A 512 -9.61 29.56 0.68
CA ASN A 512 -8.42 30.14 1.31
C ASN A 512 -7.53 29.07 1.94
N ILE A 513 -8.12 28.04 2.58
CA ILE A 513 -7.38 26.89 3.09
C ILE A 513 -6.67 26.16 1.95
N LYS A 514 -7.38 25.88 0.86
CA LYS A 514 -6.79 25.28 -0.34
C LYS A 514 -5.62 26.12 -0.87
N TYR A 515 -5.79 27.41 -0.97
CA TYR A 515 -4.74 28.32 -1.41
C TYR A 515 -3.50 28.27 -0.51
N GLN A 516 -3.67 28.24 0.82
CA GLN A 516 -2.53 28.11 1.75
C GLN A 516 -1.79 26.79 1.56
N ASN A 517 -2.51 25.68 1.36
CA ASN A 517 -1.92 24.38 1.06
C ASN A 517 -1.18 24.39 -0.30
N LYS A 518 -1.71 25.08 -1.30
CA LYS A 518 -1.06 25.25 -2.61
C LYS A 518 0.22 26.09 -2.48
N VAL A 519 0.24 27.13 -1.67
CA VAL A 519 1.46 27.91 -1.36
C VAL A 519 2.52 27.01 -0.72
N ARG A 520 2.16 26.17 0.23
CA ARG A 520 3.09 25.22 0.87
C ARG A 520 3.68 24.25 -0.15
N LEU A 521 2.86 23.70 -1.02
CA LEU A 521 3.36 22.80 -2.08
C LEU A 521 4.22 23.55 -3.11
N ALA A 522 3.85 24.78 -3.49
CA ALA A 522 4.64 25.61 -4.39
C ALA A 522 6.04 25.90 -3.83
N ASN A 523 6.14 26.19 -2.53
CA ASN A 523 7.42 26.36 -1.84
C ASN A 523 8.24 25.07 -1.83
N TYR A 524 7.61 23.93 -1.55
CA TYR A 524 8.26 22.63 -1.64
C TYR A 524 8.82 22.34 -3.04
N ILE A 525 8.04 22.64 -4.09
CA ILE A 525 8.45 22.47 -5.48
C ILE A 525 9.63 23.39 -5.82
N LEU A 526 9.59 24.63 -5.37
CA LEU A 526 10.69 25.57 -5.58
C LEU A 526 11.98 25.07 -4.91
N GLU A 527 11.89 24.63 -3.68
CA GLU A 527 13.03 24.13 -2.90
C GLU A 527 13.65 22.85 -3.50
N HIS A 528 12.81 21.89 -3.93
CA HIS A 528 13.27 20.57 -4.35
C HIS A 528 13.47 20.44 -5.87
N ASN A 529 12.68 21.16 -6.67
CA ASN A 529 12.73 21.11 -8.13
C ASN A 529 13.36 22.36 -8.77
N GLY A 530 13.50 23.46 -8.03
CA GLY A 530 13.94 24.74 -8.57
C GLY A 530 12.94 25.37 -9.56
N ILE A 531 11.69 24.96 -9.52
CA ILE A 531 10.62 25.43 -10.43
C ILE A 531 9.68 26.34 -9.64
N GLU A 532 9.54 27.58 -10.12
CA GLU A 532 8.54 28.50 -9.59
C GLU A 532 7.18 28.19 -10.23
N VAL A 533 6.17 27.91 -9.38
CA VAL A 533 4.79 27.68 -9.80
C VAL A 533 3.85 28.69 -9.15
N ASP A 534 2.84 29.13 -9.87
CA ASP A 534 1.83 30.05 -9.35
C ASP A 534 0.78 29.28 -8.55
N PRO A 535 0.61 29.53 -7.23
CA PRO A 535 -0.43 28.86 -6.43
C PRO A 535 -1.86 29.17 -6.88
N ARG A 536 -2.06 30.19 -7.72
CA ARG A 536 -3.37 30.51 -8.30
C ARG A 536 -3.70 29.68 -9.54
N SER A 537 -2.69 29.05 -10.16
CA SER A 537 -2.91 28.13 -11.27
C SER A 537 -3.69 26.89 -10.81
N ILE A 538 -4.35 26.20 -11.72
CA ILE A 538 -4.99 24.91 -11.42
C ILE A 538 -3.89 23.89 -11.11
N PHE A 539 -3.91 23.29 -9.94
CA PHE A 539 -3.03 22.18 -9.59
C PHE A 539 -3.67 20.87 -10.01
N ASP A 540 -3.24 20.37 -11.16
CA ASP A 540 -3.69 19.12 -11.79
C ASP A 540 -2.68 18.02 -11.45
N VAL A 541 -3.11 17.02 -10.69
CA VAL A 541 -2.19 16.11 -9.97
C VAL A 541 -2.42 14.66 -10.32
N GLN A 542 -1.36 13.98 -10.78
CA GLN A 542 -1.31 12.54 -10.96
C GLN A 542 -0.13 11.96 -10.18
N VAL A 543 -0.40 11.42 -9.01
CA VAL A 543 0.62 10.80 -8.14
C VAL A 543 0.22 9.38 -7.79
N LYS A 544 0.95 8.42 -8.33
CA LYS A 544 0.75 6.98 -8.19
C LYS A 544 1.91 6.23 -8.82
N ARG A 545 2.04 4.92 -8.56
CA ARG A 545 3.03 4.08 -9.28
C ARG A 545 2.89 4.29 -10.78
N LEU A 546 4.02 4.31 -11.49
CA LEU A 546 3.98 4.37 -12.94
C LEU A 546 3.71 2.98 -13.51
N HIS A 547 2.62 2.89 -14.21
CA HIS A 547 2.22 1.70 -14.96
C HIS A 547 1.44 2.11 -16.21
N GLU A 548 1.58 1.38 -17.31
CA GLU A 548 0.94 1.71 -18.58
C GLU A 548 -0.58 1.83 -18.47
N TYR A 549 -1.24 0.96 -17.69
CA TYR A 549 -2.70 1.02 -17.53
C TYR A 549 -3.20 2.24 -16.74
N LYS A 550 -2.35 2.86 -15.90
CA LYS A 550 -2.67 4.10 -15.16
C LYS A 550 -2.58 5.35 -16.06
N ARG A 551 -2.02 5.20 -17.22
CA ARG A 551 -2.01 6.12 -18.35
C ARG A 551 -1.38 7.50 -18.05
N GLN A 552 -0.28 7.55 -17.29
CA GLN A 552 0.52 8.76 -17.22
C GLN A 552 0.94 9.25 -18.61
N LEU A 553 1.13 8.31 -19.56
CA LEU A 553 1.40 8.65 -20.96
C LEU A 553 0.26 9.45 -21.59
N LEU A 554 -1.01 9.11 -21.35
CA LEU A 554 -2.16 9.89 -21.82
C LEU A 554 -2.11 11.32 -21.29
N ASN A 555 -1.80 11.50 -20.01
CA ASN A 555 -1.69 12.82 -19.39
C ASN A 555 -0.57 13.66 -20.04
N ILE A 556 0.64 13.12 -20.16
CA ILE A 556 1.75 13.91 -20.75
C ILE A 556 1.56 14.19 -22.24
N LEU A 557 0.95 13.29 -23.00
CA LEU A 557 0.58 13.55 -24.40
C LEU A 557 -0.44 14.68 -24.51
N HIS A 558 -1.40 14.77 -23.59
CA HIS A 558 -2.34 15.88 -23.51
C HIS A 558 -1.65 17.20 -23.14
N VAL A 559 -0.67 17.17 -22.24
CA VAL A 559 0.14 18.35 -21.90
C VAL A 559 0.90 18.85 -23.14
N MET A 560 1.47 17.95 -23.93
CA MET A 560 2.11 18.28 -25.22
C MET A 560 1.11 18.92 -26.19
N TYR A 561 -0.10 18.40 -26.27
CA TYR A 561 -1.19 18.99 -27.06
C TYR A 561 -1.53 20.41 -26.58
N LEU A 562 -1.71 20.63 -25.29
CA LEU A 562 -1.97 21.97 -24.75
C LEU A 562 -0.83 22.95 -25.05
N TYR A 563 0.41 22.51 -24.96
CA TYR A 563 1.57 23.33 -25.31
C TYR A 563 1.55 23.73 -26.78
N ASN A 564 1.20 22.82 -27.68
CA ASN A 564 1.01 23.13 -29.11
C ASN A 564 -0.08 24.16 -29.31
N GLU A 565 -1.24 24.03 -28.67
CA GLU A 565 -2.35 24.99 -28.73
C GLU A 565 -1.93 26.41 -28.30
N ILE A 566 -1.23 26.50 -27.16
CA ILE A 566 -0.77 27.79 -26.64
C ILE A 566 0.27 28.44 -27.60
N LYS A 567 1.14 27.67 -28.23
CA LYS A 567 2.14 28.15 -29.18
C LYS A 567 1.53 28.62 -30.51
N GLU A 568 0.50 27.91 -30.99
CA GLU A 568 -0.20 28.23 -32.25
C GLU A 568 -1.19 29.39 -32.09
N HIS A 569 -1.77 29.51 -30.86
CA HIS A 569 -2.76 30.52 -30.51
C HIS A 569 -2.36 31.30 -29.26
N PRO A 570 -1.29 32.14 -29.34
CA PRO A 570 -0.78 32.88 -28.17
C PRO A 570 -1.80 33.83 -27.53
N GLU A 571 -2.78 34.29 -28.32
CA GLU A 571 -3.91 35.14 -27.91
C GLU A 571 -5.01 34.37 -27.15
N MET A 572 -4.96 33.06 -27.13
CA MET A 572 -5.96 32.21 -26.46
C MET A 572 -6.05 32.55 -24.97
N ASP A 573 -7.28 32.72 -24.48
CA ASP A 573 -7.55 32.86 -23.06
C ASP A 573 -7.42 31.50 -22.38
N PHE A 574 -6.19 31.16 -21.97
CA PHE A 574 -5.85 29.93 -21.28
C PHE A 574 -5.67 30.22 -19.79
N TYR A 575 -6.42 29.50 -18.95
CA TYR A 575 -6.24 29.61 -17.50
C TYR A 575 -4.93 28.93 -17.06
N PRO A 576 -4.05 29.60 -16.26
CA PRO A 576 -2.79 29.00 -15.85
C PRO A 576 -2.95 27.65 -15.19
N ARG A 577 -2.12 26.69 -15.58
CA ARG A 577 -2.22 25.29 -15.12
C ARG A 577 -0.86 24.70 -14.82
N THR A 578 -0.77 24.03 -13.68
CA THR A 578 0.42 23.29 -13.24
C THR A 578 0.07 21.82 -13.17
N PHE A 579 0.68 21.02 -14.05
CA PHE A 579 0.58 19.56 -14.02
C PHE A 579 1.66 18.99 -13.11
N ILE A 580 1.24 18.27 -12.08
CA ILE A 580 2.13 17.71 -11.05
C ILE A 580 2.08 16.19 -11.13
N PHE A 581 3.25 15.59 -11.41
CA PHE A 581 3.44 14.16 -11.45
C PHE A 581 4.29 13.70 -10.27
N GLY A 582 4.03 12.48 -9.80
CA GLY A 582 4.88 11.78 -8.86
C GLY A 582 4.68 10.28 -9.07
N ALA A 583 5.75 9.56 -9.38
CA ALA A 583 5.63 8.15 -9.72
C ALA A 583 6.96 7.43 -9.58
N LYS A 584 6.94 6.22 -9.02
CA LYS A 584 8.06 5.29 -9.10
C LYS A 584 7.71 4.18 -10.09
N ALA A 585 8.63 3.87 -11.01
CA ALA A 585 8.55 2.73 -11.91
C ALA A 585 9.31 1.55 -11.32
N ALA A 586 8.82 0.32 -11.54
CA ALA A 586 9.61 -0.87 -11.20
C ALA A 586 10.95 -0.85 -11.94
N ALA A 587 12.04 -1.27 -11.28
CA ALA A 587 13.42 -1.13 -11.80
C ALA A 587 13.62 -1.77 -13.19
N GLY A 588 12.97 -2.91 -13.44
CA GLY A 588 13.02 -3.62 -14.73
C GLY A 588 11.98 -3.18 -15.76
N TYR A 589 11.10 -2.23 -15.43
CA TYR A 589 10.01 -1.81 -16.30
C TYR A 589 10.42 -0.67 -17.23
N ARG A 590 11.03 -1.04 -18.36
CA ARG A 590 11.64 -0.10 -19.31
C ARG A 590 10.66 0.96 -19.83
N THR A 591 9.47 0.56 -20.28
CA THR A 591 8.44 1.48 -20.83
C THR A 591 8.00 2.50 -19.79
N ALA A 592 7.80 2.07 -18.55
CA ALA A 592 7.45 2.95 -17.45
C ALA A 592 8.57 3.97 -17.14
N LYS A 593 9.82 3.52 -17.09
CA LYS A 593 10.99 4.39 -16.87
C LYS A 593 11.15 5.41 -18.01
N LEU A 594 10.89 4.99 -19.24
CA LEU A 594 10.93 5.87 -20.40
C LEU A 594 9.80 6.92 -20.38
N THR A 595 8.63 6.57 -19.85
CA THR A 595 7.53 7.52 -19.63
C THR A 595 7.92 8.60 -18.62
N ILE A 596 8.63 8.25 -17.55
CA ILE A 596 9.20 9.23 -16.60
C ILE A 596 10.16 10.17 -17.33
N LYS A 597 11.05 9.64 -18.17
CA LYS A 597 11.97 10.47 -18.98
C LYS A 597 11.22 11.40 -19.91
N LEU A 598 10.14 10.95 -20.53
CA LEU A 598 9.30 11.80 -21.39
C LEU A 598 8.68 12.95 -20.58
N ILE A 599 8.11 12.68 -19.42
CA ILE A 599 7.54 13.72 -18.56
C ILE A 599 8.57 14.79 -18.23
N ASN A 600 9.78 14.38 -17.83
CA ASN A 600 10.85 15.32 -17.49
C ASN A 600 11.37 16.09 -18.73
N SER A 601 11.45 15.45 -19.89
CA SER A 601 11.86 16.11 -21.15
C SER A 601 10.85 17.15 -21.60
N VAL A 602 9.55 16.85 -21.47
CA VAL A 602 8.47 17.80 -21.75
C VAL A 602 8.50 18.95 -20.74
N ALA A 603 8.72 18.66 -19.47
CA ALA A 603 8.86 19.67 -18.42
C ALA A 603 10.01 20.65 -18.73
N ASP A 604 11.17 20.14 -19.13
CA ASP A 604 12.34 20.97 -19.48
C ASP A 604 12.03 21.94 -20.62
N VAL A 605 11.34 21.49 -21.65
CA VAL A 605 10.96 22.35 -22.78
C VAL A 605 9.93 23.40 -22.36
N ILE A 606 8.84 22.99 -21.71
CA ILE A 606 7.71 23.87 -21.37
C ILE A 606 8.10 24.89 -20.31
N ASN A 607 8.75 24.47 -19.24
CA ASN A 607 9.05 25.34 -18.10
C ASN A 607 10.08 26.42 -18.44
N ASN A 608 10.93 26.18 -19.45
CA ASN A 608 11.93 27.16 -19.93
C ASN A 608 11.45 28.04 -21.11
N ASP A 609 10.27 27.79 -21.65
CA ASP A 609 9.71 28.62 -22.73
C ASP A 609 9.04 29.88 -22.18
N THR A 610 9.75 30.97 -22.20
CA THR A 610 9.25 32.26 -21.74
C THR A 610 8.12 32.82 -22.61
N SER A 611 7.97 32.35 -23.87
CA SER A 611 6.98 32.87 -24.82
C SER A 611 5.53 32.54 -24.41
N ILE A 612 5.34 31.54 -23.55
CA ILE A 612 4.02 31.14 -23.05
C ILE A 612 3.64 31.85 -21.73
N ASN A 613 4.49 32.75 -21.23
CA ASN A 613 4.26 33.56 -20.03
C ASN A 613 3.88 32.73 -18.77
N GLY A 614 4.45 31.57 -18.62
CA GLY A 614 4.18 30.69 -17.45
C GLY A 614 2.76 30.12 -17.39
N LYS A 615 1.96 30.21 -18.46
CA LYS A 615 0.59 29.68 -18.52
C LYS A 615 0.52 28.17 -18.24
N LEU A 616 1.59 27.45 -18.57
CA LEU A 616 1.68 26.00 -18.40
C LEU A 616 2.99 25.66 -17.70
N LYS A 617 2.90 24.84 -16.66
CA LYS A 617 4.04 24.29 -15.92
C LYS A 617 3.87 22.78 -15.76
N VAL A 618 4.99 22.07 -15.79
CA VAL A 618 5.04 20.62 -15.55
C VAL A 618 6.07 20.32 -14.47
N VAL A 619 5.67 19.60 -13.46
CA VAL A 619 6.52 19.26 -12.32
C VAL A 619 6.50 17.75 -12.11
N PHE A 620 7.68 17.12 -12.00
CA PHE A 620 7.81 15.76 -11.55
C PHE A 620 8.42 15.76 -10.13
N ILE A 621 7.60 15.40 -9.14
CA ILE A 621 8.05 15.31 -7.75
C ILE A 621 8.83 14.02 -7.55
N GLU A 622 10.12 14.16 -7.28
CA GLU A 622 11.05 13.05 -7.05
C GLU A 622 10.69 12.28 -5.77
N ASN A 623 10.88 10.96 -5.83
CA ASN A 623 10.75 10.08 -4.68
C ASN A 623 9.39 10.19 -3.97
N TYR A 624 8.30 10.09 -4.74
CA TYR A 624 6.94 10.09 -4.21
C TYR A 624 6.78 9.02 -3.10
N ARG A 625 6.33 9.43 -1.93
CA ARG A 625 6.17 8.62 -0.73
C ARG A 625 5.09 9.22 0.19
N VAL A 626 4.75 8.55 1.29
CA VAL A 626 3.64 8.98 2.18
C VAL A 626 3.85 10.40 2.71
N SER A 627 5.06 10.74 3.15
CA SER A 627 5.33 12.05 3.77
C SER A 627 5.14 13.23 2.83
N ASN A 628 5.53 13.13 1.53
CA ASN A 628 5.24 14.20 0.56
C ASN A 628 3.84 14.07 -0.06
N ALA A 629 3.26 12.88 -0.06
CA ALA A 629 1.90 12.66 -0.54
C ALA A 629 0.86 13.46 0.24
N GLU A 630 0.97 13.53 1.56
CA GLU A 630 0.06 14.30 2.42
C GLU A 630 0.01 15.78 2.00
N LEU A 631 1.16 16.39 1.75
CA LEU A 631 1.26 17.77 1.25
C LEU A 631 0.60 17.93 -0.14
N ILE A 632 0.80 16.96 -1.02
CA ILE A 632 0.26 16.95 -2.38
C ILE A 632 -1.27 16.82 -2.36
N PHE A 633 -1.83 15.88 -1.59
CA PHE A 633 -3.28 15.69 -1.47
C PHE A 633 -3.98 16.94 -0.96
N ALA A 634 -3.41 17.61 0.04
CA ALA A 634 -3.97 18.82 0.60
C ALA A 634 -4.02 19.99 -0.40
N ALA A 635 -3.08 20.04 -1.33
CA ALA A 635 -2.92 21.14 -2.28
C ALA A 635 -3.61 20.92 -3.65
N ALA A 636 -4.03 19.71 -3.99
CA ALA A 636 -4.56 19.41 -5.31
C ALA A 636 -5.92 20.06 -5.56
N ASP A 637 -6.12 20.60 -6.75
CA ASP A 637 -7.43 21.03 -7.26
C ASP A 637 -8.09 19.89 -8.04
N VAL A 638 -7.32 19.17 -8.87
CA VAL A 638 -7.78 18.11 -9.77
C VAL A 638 -7.05 16.82 -9.48
N SER A 639 -7.82 15.77 -9.30
CA SER A 639 -7.36 14.40 -9.07
C SER A 639 -7.45 13.59 -10.35
N GLU A 640 -6.30 13.23 -10.90
CA GLU A 640 -6.18 12.43 -12.13
C GLU A 640 -6.33 10.94 -11.83
N GLN A 641 -7.48 10.37 -12.20
CA GLN A 641 -7.84 8.96 -12.01
C GLN A 641 -8.23 8.32 -13.33
N ILE A 642 -7.26 8.33 -14.25
CA ILE A 642 -7.46 8.14 -15.70
C ILE A 642 -7.04 6.76 -16.21
N SER A 643 -7.06 5.73 -15.38
CA SER A 643 -6.78 4.36 -15.79
C SER A 643 -7.66 3.92 -16.97
N THR A 644 -7.18 3.01 -17.80
CA THR A 644 -8.03 2.31 -18.75
C THR A 644 -9.14 1.61 -17.98
N ALA A 645 -10.39 1.85 -18.33
CA ALA A 645 -11.52 1.24 -17.65
C ALA A 645 -11.40 -0.29 -17.63
N SER A 646 -11.77 -0.92 -16.54
CA SER A 646 -11.58 -2.35 -16.22
C SER A 646 -10.18 -2.75 -15.74
N LYS A 647 -9.23 -1.85 -15.54
CA LYS A 647 -7.84 -2.21 -15.18
C LYS A 647 -7.45 -1.87 -13.76
N GLU A 648 -7.94 -0.76 -13.21
CA GLU A 648 -7.70 -0.40 -11.81
C GLU A 648 -8.72 -1.12 -10.92
N ALA A 649 -8.27 -2.01 -10.04
CA ALA A 649 -9.16 -2.76 -9.17
C ALA A 649 -9.99 -1.84 -8.25
N SER A 650 -9.37 -0.87 -7.63
CA SER A 650 -10.03 0.12 -6.79
C SER A 650 -9.41 1.52 -6.96
N GLY A 651 -8.12 1.64 -6.69
CA GLY A 651 -7.49 2.89 -6.31
C GLY A 651 -7.83 3.29 -4.89
N THR A 652 -6.94 4.03 -4.26
CA THR A 652 -7.17 4.68 -2.96
C THR A 652 -6.72 6.13 -2.97
N GLY A 653 -5.86 6.52 -3.90
CA GLY A 653 -5.49 7.93 -4.15
C GLY A 653 -6.72 8.78 -4.46
N ASN A 654 -7.65 8.27 -5.25
CA ASN A 654 -8.92 8.90 -5.56
C ASN A 654 -9.71 9.30 -4.29
N MET A 655 -9.76 8.44 -3.28
CA MET A 655 -10.42 8.68 -2.00
C MET A 655 -9.71 9.76 -1.17
N LYS A 656 -8.38 9.77 -1.17
CA LYS A 656 -7.54 10.75 -0.46
C LYS A 656 -7.71 12.15 -1.04
N PHE A 657 -7.73 12.27 -2.36
CA PHE A 657 -8.00 13.53 -3.05
C PHE A 657 -9.41 14.03 -2.76
N MET A 658 -10.41 13.16 -2.85
CA MET A 658 -11.81 13.49 -2.54
C MET A 658 -11.96 14.03 -1.12
N LEU A 659 -11.36 13.36 -0.13
CA LEU A 659 -11.39 13.77 1.27
C LEU A 659 -10.72 15.15 1.49
N ASN A 660 -9.79 15.54 0.64
CA ASN A 660 -9.11 16.83 0.68
C ASN A 660 -9.69 17.89 -0.27
N GLY A 661 -10.84 17.61 -0.89
CA GLY A 661 -11.57 18.56 -1.69
C GLY A 661 -11.08 18.76 -3.12
N ALA A 662 -10.29 17.84 -3.66
CA ALA A 662 -9.97 17.81 -5.08
C ALA A 662 -11.13 17.20 -5.88
N LEU A 663 -11.39 17.71 -7.09
CA LEU A 663 -12.37 17.16 -8.00
C LEU A 663 -11.73 16.09 -8.89
N THR A 664 -12.41 14.99 -9.07
CA THR A 664 -11.91 13.87 -9.87
C THR A 664 -12.14 14.09 -11.36
N ILE A 665 -11.06 14.00 -12.15
CA ILE A 665 -11.14 13.70 -13.59
C ILE A 665 -10.75 12.23 -13.75
N GLY A 666 -11.59 11.43 -14.39
CA GLY A 666 -11.33 10.00 -14.45
C GLY A 666 -12.26 9.22 -15.37
N THR A 667 -11.95 7.95 -15.47
CA THR A 667 -12.78 6.95 -16.13
C THR A 667 -13.70 6.25 -15.13
N MET A 668 -14.76 5.61 -15.61
CA MET A 668 -15.64 4.80 -14.78
C MET A 668 -14.97 3.43 -14.52
N ASP A 669 -13.99 3.45 -13.63
CA ASP A 669 -13.13 2.32 -13.26
C ASP A 669 -12.90 2.26 -11.75
N GLY A 670 -12.75 1.06 -11.23
CA GLY A 670 -12.49 0.83 -9.81
C GLY A 670 -13.45 1.57 -8.87
N ALA A 671 -12.91 2.19 -7.85
CA ALA A 671 -13.69 2.97 -6.88
C ALA A 671 -14.18 4.33 -7.43
N ASN A 672 -13.71 4.78 -8.61
CA ASN A 672 -14.24 6.01 -9.22
C ASN A 672 -15.75 5.92 -9.44
N VAL A 673 -16.26 4.74 -9.80
CA VAL A 673 -17.71 4.50 -9.96
C VAL A 673 -18.47 4.88 -8.69
N GLU A 674 -17.99 4.41 -7.54
CA GLU A 674 -18.62 4.64 -6.25
C GLU A 674 -18.41 6.08 -5.77
N ILE A 675 -17.28 6.71 -6.10
CA ILE A 675 -17.03 8.15 -5.82
C ILE A 675 -18.07 9.01 -6.55
N VAL A 676 -18.28 8.77 -7.84
CA VAL A 676 -19.26 9.51 -8.65
C VAL A 676 -20.67 9.31 -8.14
N GLU A 677 -21.02 8.09 -7.73
CA GLU A 677 -22.34 7.81 -7.11
C GLU A 677 -22.57 8.61 -5.82
N GLU A 678 -21.51 8.74 -4.99
CA GLU A 678 -21.62 9.46 -3.71
C GLU A 678 -21.69 10.99 -3.89
N VAL A 679 -20.94 11.55 -4.85
CA VAL A 679 -20.79 13.00 -5.00
C VAL A 679 -21.70 13.59 -6.09
N GLY A 680 -22.17 12.77 -7.02
CA GLY A 680 -22.93 13.19 -8.21
C GLY A 680 -22.03 13.45 -9.42
N GLU A 681 -22.53 13.13 -10.61
CA GLU A 681 -21.78 13.31 -11.89
C GLU A 681 -21.42 14.77 -12.17
N GLU A 682 -22.22 15.71 -11.68
CA GLU A 682 -21.98 17.15 -11.81
C GLU A 682 -20.74 17.64 -11.02
N ASN A 683 -20.25 16.86 -10.08
CA ASN A 683 -19.10 17.17 -9.22
C ASN A 683 -17.85 16.36 -9.58
N ALA A 684 -17.83 15.77 -10.78
CA ALA A 684 -16.71 15.01 -11.32
C ALA A 684 -16.63 15.20 -12.84
N PHE A 685 -15.50 14.83 -13.43
CA PHE A 685 -15.26 14.98 -14.89
C PHE A 685 -14.97 13.59 -15.46
N ILE A 686 -16.00 12.92 -15.94
CA ILE A 686 -15.91 11.56 -16.46
C ILE A 686 -15.70 11.57 -17.96
N PHE A 687 -14.84 10.68 -18.46
CA PHE A 687 -14.51 10.51 -19.86
C PHE A 687 -14.14 9.07 -20.20
N GLY A 688 -14.00 8.80 -21.50
CA GLY A 688 -13.42 7.57 -22.03
C GLY A 688 -14.36 6.39 -22.12
N LEU A 689 -13.82 5.29 -22.60
CA LEU A 689 -14.54 4.02 -22.74
C LEU A 689 -15.01 3.49 -21.39
N SER A 690 -16.16 2.84 -21.37
CA SER A 690 -16.62 2.04 -20.24
C SER A 690 -15.83 0.74 -20.12
N SER A 691 -15.90 0.07 -18.98
CA SER A 691 -15.28 -1.23 -18.79
C SER A 691 -15.81 -2.30 -19.77
N ASP A 692 -17.11 -2.28 -20.05
CA ASP A 692 -17.73 -3.20 -20.99
C ASP A 692 -17.22 -2.99 -22.43
N GLU A 693 -17.06 -1.72 -22.84
CA GLU A 693 -16.50 -1.39 -24.15
C GLU A 693 -15.04 -1.86 -24.28
N VAL A 694 -14.22 -1.63 -23.24
CA VAL A 694 -12.83 -2.09 -23.22
C VAL A 694 -12.76 -3.61 -23.32
N ILE A 695 -13.51 -4.33 -22.50
CA ILE A 695 -13.56 -5.79 -22.48
C ILE A 695 -14.05 -6.31 -23.86
N ASN A 696 -15.03 -5.66 -24.47
CA ASN A 696 -15.51 -6.02 -25.80
C ASN A 696 -14.41 -5.86 -26.87
N TYR A 697 -13.68 -4.75 -26.86
CA TYR A 697 -12.54 -4.56 -27.79
C TYR A 697 -11.42 -5.59 -27.57
N GLU A 698 -11.11 -5.92 -26.32
CA GLU A 698 -10.09 -6.92 -26.00
C GLU A 698 -10.50 -8.32 -26.48
N ASN A 699 -11.75 -8.69 -26.35
CA ASN A 699 -12.25 -10.02 -26.72
C ASN A 699 -12.54 -10.16 -28.21
N HIS A 700 -12.96 -9.10 -28.90
CA HIS A 700 -13.47 -9.18 -30.27
C HIS A 700 -12.68 -8.32 -31.29
N GLY A 701 -11.76 -7.48 -30.81
CA GLY A 701 -11.02 -6.56 -31.65
C GLY A 701 -11.90 -5.40 -32.17
N GLY A 702 -11.52 -4.84 -33.32
CA GLY A 702 -12.27 -3.75 -33.98
C GLY A 702 -11.76 -2.34 -33.68
N TYR A 703 -10.65 -2.22 -32.95
CA TYR A 703 -9.95 -0.95 -32.74
C TYR A 703 -8.63 -0.94 -33.51
N ASN A 704 -8.41 0.13 -34.27
CA ASN A 704 -7.16 0.36 -34.99
C ASN A 704 -6.62 1.77 -34.69
N PRO A 705 -5.56 1.90 -33.88
CA PRO A 705 -4.99 3.21 -33.53
C PRO A 705 -4.44 4.00 -34.74
N MET A 706 -4.03 3.33 -35.81
CA MET A 706 -3.59 4.00 -37.04
C MET A 706 -4.70 4.84 -37.70
N GLU A 707 -5.96 4.43 -37.55
CA GLU A 707 -7.07 5.24 -38.04
C GLU A 707 -7.18 6.57 -37.28
N VAL A 708 -6.99 6.55 -35.97
CA VAL A 708 -6.96 7.76 -35.14
C VAL A 708 -5.79 8.65 -35.58
N PHE A 709 -4.60 8.09 -35.71
CA PHE A 709 -3.40 8.81 -36.15
C PHE A 709 -3.59 9.46 -37.54
N ASN A 710 -4.20 8.77 -38.48
CA ASN A 710 -4.39 9.26 -39.83
C ASN A 710 -5.47 10.35 -39.92
N ASN A 711 -6.53 10.25 -39.10
CA ASN A 711 -7.69 11.14 -39.19
C ASN A 711 -7.64 12.32 -38.24
N ASP A 712 -6.77 12.29 -37.22
CA ASP A 712 -6.65 13.38 -36.23
C ASP A 712 -5.28 14.07 -36.37
N PRO A 713 -5.23 15.30 -36.93
CA PRO A 713 -3.97 16.01 -37.13
C PRO A 713 -3.30 16.40 -35.81
N ASP A 714 -4.05 16.65 -34.76
CA ASP A 714 -3.50 17.07 -33.44
C ASP A 714 -2.82 15.89 -32.74
N ILE A 715 -3.47 14.74 -32.72
CA ILE A 715 -2.88 13.49 -32.21
C ILE A 715 -1.65 13.11 -33.03
N ARG A 716 -1.74 13.16 -34.35
CA ARG A 716 -0.59 12.89 -35.22
C ARG A 716 0.59 13.80 -34.92
N LYS A 717 0.36 15.12 -34.73
CA LYS A 717 1.39 16.08 -34.39
C LYS A 717 2.08 15.72 -33.08
N VAL A 718 1.29 15.46 -32.03
CA VAL A 718 1.79 15.08 -30.71
C VAL A 718 2.64 13.79 -30.79
N LEU A 719 2.17 12.76 -31.50
CA LEU A 719 2.94 11.52 -31.63
C LEU A 719 4.22 11.69 -32.46
N MET A 720 4.19 12.51 -33.53
CA MET A 720 5.39 12.81 -34.30
C MET A 720 6.44 13.55 -33.49
N GLN A 721 6.03 14.36 -32.51
CA GLN A 721 6.94 15.06 -31.60
C GLN A 721 7.75 14.14 -30.68
N LEU A 722 7.33 12.88 -30.53
CA LEU A 722 8.13 11.87 -29.82
C LEU A 722 9.40 11.47 -30.58
N VAL A 723 9.41 11.62 -31.93
CA VAL A 723 10.43 11.07 -32.81
C VAL A 723 11.07 12.08 -33.78
N ASN A 724 10.74 13.36 -33.66
CA ASN A 724 11.22 14.40 -34.57
C ASN A 724 12.22 15.39 -33.97
N GLY A 725 12.68 15.17 -32.74
CA GLY A 725 13.63 16.03 -32.06
C GLY A 725 13.05 17.15 -31.20
N THR A 726 11.72 17.26 -31.09
CA THR A 726 11.07 18.29 -30.28
C THR A 726 11.41 18.19 -28.80
N TYR A 727 11.38 17.00 -28.23
CA TYR A 727 11.60 16.76 -26.79
C TYR A 727 12.89 16.00 -26.47
N SER A 728 13.65 15.62 -27.50
CA SER A 728 14.97 14.99 -27.34
C SER A 728 15.78 15.17 -28.62
N TYR A 729 17.05 15.50 -28.51
CA TYR A 729 17.98 15.50 -29.65
C TYR A 729 18.16 14.08 -30.23
N ASP A 730 18.08 13.06 -29.38
CA ASP A 730 18.03 11.67 -29.82
C ASP A 730 16.60 11.34 -30.26
N THR A 731 16.38 11.31 -31.54
CA THR A 731 15.06 11.01 -32.16
C THR A 731 14.61 9.56 -31.95
N GLU A 732 15.51 8.68 -31.54
CA GLU A 732 15.22 7.28 -31.24
C GLU A 732 14.84 7.03 -29.78
N LEU A 733 15.09 8.01 -28.91
CA LEU A 733 14.87 7.84 -27.46
C LEU A 733 13.46 7.39 -27.11
N PHE A 734 12.45 8.05 -27.70
CA PHE A 734 11.02 7.75 -27.42
C PHE A 734 10.37 6.92 -28.53
N ARG A 735 11.17 6.33 -29.44
CA ARG A 735 10.67 5.51 -30.57
C ARG A 735 9.82 4.34 -30.09
N SER A 736 10.21 3.69 -29.01
CA SER A 736 9.46 2.56 -28.49
C SER A 736 8.07 2.98 -27.93
N LEU A 737 7.93 4.18 -27.36
CA LEU A 737 6.61 4.72 -26.96
C LEU A 737 5.75 4.99 -28.19
N TYR A 738 6.31 5.62 -29.22
CA TYR A 738 5.64 5.85 -30.48
C TYR A 738 5.15 4.54 -31.11
N ASN A 739 6.03 3.55 -31.21
CA ASN A 739 5.72 2.24 -31.78
C ASN A 739 4.66 1.48 -30.96
N SER A 740 4.71 1.54 -29.64
CA SER A 740 3.72 0.85 -28.77
C SER A 740 2.29 1.34 -29.00
N LEU A 741 2.13 2.58 -29.46
CA LEU A 741 0.82 3.17 -29.76
C LEU A 741 0.31 2.84 -31.18
N LEU A 742 1.20 2.61 -32.14
CA LEU A 742 0.85 2.52 -33.57
C LEU A 742 1.21 1.19 -34.24
N ASN A 743 2.16 0.44 -33.71
CA ASN A 743 2.76 -0.71 -34.38
C ASN A 743 2.85 -1.92 -33.46
N THR A 744 2.35 -3.06 -33.93
CA THR A 744 2.37 -4.35 -33.23
C THR A 744 3.74 -5.03 -33.18
N GLN A 745 4.80 -4.46 -33.76
CA GLN A 745 6.12 -5.11 -33.77
C GLN A 745 6.80 -5.12 -32.38
N GLU A 746 6.48 -4.18 -31.51
CA GLU A 746 7.06 -4.11 -30.16
C GLU A 746 6.11 -4.64 -29.07
N THR A 747 4.82 -4.65 -29.35
CA THR A 747 3.78 -5.20 -28.47
C THR A 747 2.85 -6.07 -29.30
N ASP A 748 2.30 -7.13 -28.73
CA ASP A 748 1.34 -8.01 -29.42
C ASP A 748 0.08 -7.25 -29.90
N VAL A 749 -0.23 -6.12 -29.23
CA VAL A 749 -1.37 -5.25 -29.55
C VAL A 749 -0.93 -3.78 -29.50
N ALA A 750 -1.15 -3.03 -30.59
CA ALA A 750 -0.89 -1.59 -30.62
C ALA A 750 -1.92 -0.85 -29.76
N ASP A 751 -1.46 0.17 -29.04
CA ASP A 751 -2.28 0.97 -28.10
C ASP A 751 -3.13 0.11 -27.17
N ARG A 752 -2.49 -0.85 -26.50
CA ARG A 752 -3.11 -1.87 -25.64
C ARG A 752 -4.04 -1.25 -24.59
N TYR A 753 -3.75 -0.03 -24.14
CA TYR A 753 -4.50 0.65 -23.08
C TYR A 753 -5.41 1.77 -23.60
N PHE A 754 -5.72 1.82 -24.89
CA PHE A 754 -6.69 2.72 -25.51
C PHE A 754 -6.41 4.21 -25.30
N ILE A 755 -5.13 4.60 -25.23
CA ILE A 755 -4.70 5.98 -25.03
C ILE A 755 -5.23 6.87 -26.16
N LEU A 756 -5.03 6.49 -27.42
CA LEU A 756 -5.48 7.30 -28.56
C LEU A 756 -7.01 7.29 -28.72
N LYS A 757 -7.65 6.19 -28.33
CA LYS A 757 -9.11 6.08 -28.35
C LYS A 757 -9.79 7.05 -27.39
N ASP A 758 -9.23 7.20 -26.19
CA ASP A 758 -9.75 8.07 -25.15
C ASP A 758 -9.21 9.50 -25.19
N PHE A 759 -8.23 9.79 -26.03
CA PHE A 759 -7.53 11.09 -26.01
C PHE A 759 -8.46 12.29 -26.19
N LYS A 760 -9.37 12.25 -27.18
CA LYS A 760 -10.31 13.34 -27.44
C LYS A 760 -11.27 13.56 -26.29
N SER A 761 -11.87 12.50 -25.76
CA SER A 761 -12.80 12.62 -24.63
C SER A 761 -12.09 13.11 -23.37
N TYR A 762 -10.83 12.74 -23.17
CA TYR A 762 -9.99 13.28 -22.10
C TYR A 762 -9.71 14.76 -22.28
N ALA A 763 -9.32 15.19 -23.47
CA ALA A 763 -9.09 16.61 -23.78
C ALA A 763 -10.37 17.46 -23.58
N GLU A 764 -11.54 16.95 -23.95
CA GLU A 764 -12.84 17.61 -23.72
C GLU A 764 -13.17 17.67 -22.21
N ALA A 765 -12.88 16.60 -21.45
CA ALA A 765 -13.04 16.62 -20.00
C ALA A 765 -12.12 17.67 -19.34
N GLN A 766 -10.90 17.83 -19.81
CA GLN A 766 -9.97 18.84 -19.35
C GLN A 766 -10.43 20.26 -19.65
N LYS A 767 -11.09 20.49 -20.78
CA LYS A 767 -11.74 21.79 -21.08
C LYS A 767 -12.89 22.09 -20.12
N ARG A 768 -13.69 21.06 -19.77
CA ARG A 768 -14.74 21.22 -18.76
C ARG A 768 -14.18 21.57 -17.38
N VAL A 769 -13.02 21.00 -17.02
CA VAL A 769 -12.31 21.34 -15.77
C VAL A 769 -11.95 22.83 -15.76
N GLU A 770 -11.35 23.35 -16.83
CA GLU A 770 -10.98 24.77 -16.92
C GLU A 770 -12.20 25.68 -16.83
N ALA A 771 -13.27 25.36 -17.55
CA ALA A 771 -14.51 26.11 -17.51
C ALA A 771 -15.14 26.14 -16.11
N ALA A 772 -15.15 24.99 -15.44
CA ALA A 772 -15.66 24.87 -14.07
C ALA A 772 -14.80 25.64 -13.06
N TYR A 773 -13.48 25.63 -13.21
CA TYR A 773 -12.57 26.32 -12.30
C TYR A 773 -12.71 27.85 -12.37
N ARG A 774 -13.10 28.39 -13.52
CA ARG A 774 -13.39 29.83 -13.69
C ARG A 774 -14.63 30.30 -12.92
N ASP A 775 -15.56 29.40 -12.63
CA ASP A 775 -16.69 29.66 -11.72
C ASP A 775 -16.23 29.34 -10.28
N GLU A 776 -15.62 30.32 -9.63
CA GLU A 776 -15.06 30.15 -8.29
C GLU A 776 -16.07 29.63 -7.24
N LYS A 777 -17.33 30.09 -7.31
CA LYS A 777 -18.39 29.65 -6.39
C LYS A 777 -18.82 28.22 -6.69
N GLY A 778 -19.03 27.89 -7.96
CA GLY A 778 -19.38 26.54 -8.39
C GLY A 778 -18.28 25.55 -8.07
N TRP A 779 -17.01 25.91 -8.27
CA TRP A 779 -15.88 25.08 -7.91
C TRP A 779 -15.78 24.83 -6.41
N ALA A 780 -15.87 25.87 -5.59
CA ALA A 780 -15.86 25.77 -4.14
C ALA A 780 -16.99 24.90 -3.62
N LYS A 781 -18.20 25.05 -4.16
CA LYS A 781 -19.36 24.19 -3.86
C LYS A 781 -19.05 22.73 -4.13
N SER A 782 -18.56 22.40 -5.33
CA SER A 782 -18.21 21.03 -5.72
C SER A 782 -17.07 20.46 -4.85
N ALA A 783 -16.09 21.26 -4.48
CA ALA A 783 -15.00 20.86 -3.61
C ALA A 783 -15.49 20.53 -2.19
N ILE A 784 -16.34 21.36 -1.61
CA ILE A 784 -16.97 21.09 -0.30
C ILE A 784 -17.83 19.82 -0.36
N LEU A 785 -18.60 19.62 -1.44
CA LEU A 785 -19.41 18.41 -1.64
C LEU A 785 -18.57 17.14 -1.75
N ASN A 786 -17.40 17.21 -2.40
CA ASN A 786 -16.46 16.07 -2.42
C ASN A 786 -16.01 15.68 -1.01
N VAL A 787 -15.63 16.63 -0.18
CA VAL A 787 -15.29 16.37 1.23
C VAL A 787 -16.51 15.80 1.97
N ALA A 788 -17.67 16.43 1.86
CA ALA A 788 -18.91 16.02 2.56
C ALA A 788 -19.37 14.61 2.20
N CYS A 789 -19.14 14.18 0.95
CA CYS A 789 -19.56 12.87 0.44
C CYS A 789 -18.50 11.77 0.58
N SER A 790 -17.37 12.06 1.22
CA SER A 790 -16.25 11.10 1.36
C SER A 790 -16.45 10.06 2.46
N GLY A 791 -17.51 10.15 3.25
CA GLY A 791 -17.74 9.32 4.44
C GLY A 791 -17.72 7.81 4.21
N LYS A 792 -18.22 7.35 3.06
CA LYS A 792 -18.20 5.94 2.64
C LYS A 792 -16.78 5.38 2.55
N PHE A 793 -15.79 6.20 2.20
CA PHE A 793 -14.43 5.76 1.85
C PHE A 793 -13.47 5.74 3.04
N THR A 794 -13.99 5.69 4.26
CA THR A 794 -13.19 5.38 5.44
C THR A 794 -12.81 3.90 5.49
N SER A 795 -11.56 3.61 5.85
CA SER A 795 -11.13 2.24 6.15
C SER A 795 -11.82 1.65 7.39
N ASP A 796 -12.37 2.50 8.26
CA ASP A 796 -13.18 2.05 9.40
C ASP A 796 -14.43 1.30 8.94
N ARG A 797 -15.15 1.81 7.93
CA ARG A 797 -16.29 1.12 7.30
C ARG A 797 -15.83 -0.19 6.66
N THR A 798 -14.71 -0.16 5.92
CA THR A 798 -14.18 -1.36 5.25
C THR A 798 -13.86 -2.45 6.27
N ILE A 799 -13.15 -2.12 7.33
CA ILE A 799 -12.81 -3.07 8.40
C ILE A 799 -14.06 -3.60 9.10
N GLN A 800 -15.04 -2.73 9.38
CA GLN A 800 -16.29 -3.18 10.00
C GLN A 800 -17.01 -4.21 9.11
N GLN A 801 -17.01 -4.03 7.79
CA GLN A 801 -17.58 -5.00 6.85
C GLN A 801 -16.79 -6.33 6.83
N TYR A 802 -15.46 -6.28 6.88
CA TYR A 802 -14.64 -7.50 7.03
C TYR A 802 -14.97 -8.23 8.33
N VAL A 803 -15.12 -7.51 9.43
CA VAL A 803 -15.47 -8.10 10.74
C VAL A 803 -16.84 -8.74 10.68
N ASP A 804 -17.85 -8.03 10.20
CA ASP A 804 -19.24 -8.49 10.21
C ASP A 804 -19.47 -9.68 9.26
N GLU A 805 -18.81 -9.69 8.10
CA GLU A 805 -19.12 -10.62 7.03
C GLU A 805 -18.08 -11.73 6.82
N ILE A 806 -16.83 -11.55 7.29
CA ILE A 806 -15.74 -12.49 7.03
C ILE A 806 -15.10 -13.00 8.33
N TRP A 807 -14.56 -12.08 9.16
CA TRP A 807 -13.73 -12.46 10.30
C TRP A 807 -14.50 -12.80 11.57
N HIS A 808 -15.63 -12.14 11.80
CA HIS A 808 -16.46 -12.30 13.00
C HIS A 808 -15.66 -12.08 14.28
N LEU A 809 -15.00 -10.93 14.39
CA LEU A 809 -14.21 -10.53 15.55
C LEU A 809 -15.09 -9.83 16.59
N ASP A 810 -14.74 -10.01 17.86
CA ASP A 810 -15.33 -9.25 18.97
C ASP A 810 -14.44 -8.06 19.36
N LYS A 811 -15.07 -6.93 19.70
CA LYS A 811 -14.36 -5.76 20.22
C LYS A 811 -13.84 -6.03 21.63
N VAL A 812 -12.62 -5.55 21.89
CA VAL A 812 -12.02 -5.53 23.21
C VAL A 812 -11.99 -4.10 23.73
N VAL A 813 -12.38 -3.91 24.98
CA VAL A 813 -12.36 -2.64 25.67
C VAL A 813 -11.39 -2.74 26.85
N ILE A 814 -10.50 -1.77 26.97
CA ILE A 814 -9.57 -1.70 28.10
C ILE A 814 -10.32 -1.09 29.33
N PRO A 815 -10.47 -1.83 30.44
CA PRO A 815 -11.10 -1.30 31.63
C PRO A 815 -10.28 -0.17 32.26
N GLU A 816 -10.96 0.91 32.73
CA GLU A 816 -10.29 2.05 33.38
C GLU A 816 -9.44 1.64 34.59
N LYS A 817 -9.91 0.70 35.39
CA LYS A 817 -9.18 0.18 36.57
C LYS A 817 -7.83 -0.45 36.26
N ARG A 818 -7.66 -1.02 35.05
CA ARG A 818 -6.40 -1.68 34.67
C ARG A 818 -5.30 -0.67 34.36
N ALA A 819 -5.64 0.46 33.75
CA ALA A 819 -4.70 1.56 33.49
C ALA A 819 -4.07 2.10 34.80
N GLU A 820 -4.84 2.14 35.89
CA GLU A 820 -4.34 2.54 37.20
C GLU A 820 -3.48 1.47 37.89
N GLN A 821 -3.77 0.19 37.70
CA GLN A 821 -3.00 -0.94 38.26
C GLN A 821 -1.60 -1.05 37.67
N THR A 822 -1.46 -0.92 36.36
CA THR A 822 -0.16 -1.02 35.68
C THR A 822 0.79 0.08 36.15
N LEU A 823 0.30 1.33 36.34
CA LEU A 823 1.08 2.43 36.90
C LEU A 823 1.56 2.14 38.35
N LYS A 824 0.73 1.48 39.13
CA LYS A 824 1.09 1.12 40.54
C LYS A 824 2.14 -0.01 40.56
N GLU A 825 2.03 -1.01 39.71
CA GLU A 825 2.96 -2.14 39.63
C GLU A 825 4.35 -1.71 39.15
N VAL A 826 4.44 -0.84 38.17
CA VAL A 826 5.70 -0.25 37.71
C VAL A 826 6.35 0.59 38.84
N THR A 827 5.57 1.34 39.56
CA THR A 827 6.06 2.17 40.66
C THR A 827 6.57 1.32 41.86
N VAL A 828 5.93 0.16 42.12
CA VAL A 828 6.35 -0.79 43.15
C VAL A 828 7.58 -1.58 42.71
N SER A 829 7.70 -1.96 41.47
CA SER A 829 8.86 -2.64 40.88
C SER A 829 10.13 -1.77 41.00
N ASN A 830 10.03 -0.50 40.67
CA ASN A 830 11.13 0.44 40.79
C ASN A 830 11.57 0.70 42.23
N ARG A 831 10.68 0.48 43.22
CA ARG A 831 11.04 0.55 44.65
C ARG A 831 11.75 -0.71 45.15
N LYS A 832 11.50 -1.87 44.54
CA LYS A 832 12.17 -3.14 44.88
C LYS A 832 13.57 -3.28 44.30
N MET A 833 13.92 -2.50 43.26
CA MET A 833 15.25 -2.47 42.66
C MET A 833 16.20 -1.43 43.32
N LYS A 834 15.76 -0.68 44.36
CA LYS A 834 16.59 0.13 45.20
C LYS A 834 16.86 -0.62 46.51
#